data_547ec60b942522956224a7d321418117
#
_entry.id   547ec60b942522956224a7d321418117
#
_cell.length_a   1.000
_cell.length_b   1.000
_cell.length_c   1.000
_cell.angle_alpha   90.00
_cell.angle_beta   90.00
_cell.angle_gamma   90.00
#
_symmetry.space_group_name_H-M   'P 1'
#
loop_
_entity.id
_entity.type
_entity.pdbx_description
1 polymer ?
#
loop_
_entity_poly.entity_id
_entity_poly.type
_entity_poly.pdbx_seq_one_letter_code
_entity_poly.pdbx_strand_id
1 'polypeptide(L)'
;MPDIIEQLRASISDRYSIERELGRGGMATVYLATDVRHDRKVAIKVLHPDLSATIGAERFEREIKLAAKLQHPHILGLFDSGEADGLLFFVMPFVDGESVRDRLDREKQLPIEDAINIAIEVADALGYAHAQGIIHRDIKPENVMLSNGHALVADFGIARARTEAGQNRLTQTGMAMGTPVYMSPEQFTGEPVTPAADIYSLGCMLYEMLAGDPPFSGKNATAIMAKHAMEAVPSIRIVRPSAPEEVEEAILAAMEKSPADRPRTAAAFCEILGTPMGTTTTRRVSMRMTATRRLPSGAHAMRAVAVPWWRKPAVIGGALVALAVVAGGAYVAARGRGPAASEDPLDRKVAVRYFTVVGGDSAQLVPAAERLTESLINQLSTSRRLSVISANGVAQYRNAELGPDSIATLLRVGTVVQGMIEPDGKDKVRITVHLYDRSGANLGSPKTIKVGKDELFKAEEKVAQEVLSVLRSALGPTIELQEAQSKTKNLNAWTLFNRAERARKDVAVLTSTGADSATAIARLGTADSLFRAARTADSKWVEPALQRVQVALDHRRFVKDDSTAVALLDTANARVEEAFLVDANSARALELRGTVDYEKWKAGRRVLDAQTRAPLLNDAEDALLKAIEKDDRLVTPYATLSALYYDKKDVSNSLLKAQTAYQKDEFLTNSAAILSRLFFGSYDTRAFADAKKWCAEGFRRFPLNFNFTMCQLWLQLPGDVVPDPKVAWQLAGRVDSLAPAVTRAYQSLKARMIVGGIIGRYARTLPSGAQQTAMLDSARRVLERSQGDRSVDPAQELAGYRAVMLAQMGDIDQSIALLTSYVAANPDHTFRVGGNVHWWYDGLVNQRAFKPLLERTK
;
A
#
# COMPACT_ATOMS: atom_id res chain seq x y z
N MET A 1 -5.54 13.99 43.95
CA MET A 1 -6.83 13.87 43.24
C MET A 1 -7.69 13.02 44.11
N PRO A 2 -8.99 13.36 44.33
CA PRO A 2 -9.89 12.47 45.06
C PRO A 2 -9.93 11.14 44.31
N ASP A 3 -10.01 10.04 45.07
CA ASP A 3 -9.99 8.69 44.50
C ASP A 3 -11.25 8.51 43.62
N ILE A 4 -11.07 8.16 42.36
CA ILE A 4 -12.16 7.95 41.35
C ILE A 4 -13.27 7.08 41.95
N ILE A 5 -12.91 6.12 42.79
CA ILE A 5 -13.84 5.23 43.46
C ILE A 5 -14.72 5.98 44.50
N GLU A 6 -14.20 7.01 45.21
CA GLU A 6 -14.99 7.78 46.16
C GLU A 6 -15.99 8.69 45.49
N GLN A 7 -15.60 9.32 44.38
CA GLN A 7 -16.53 10.12 43.55
C GLN A 7 -17.65 9.26 42.99
N LEU A 8 -17.31 8.10 42.45
CA LEU A 8 -18.28 7.17 41.90
C LEU A 8 -19.24 6.66 43.00
N ARG A 9 -18.69 6.26 44.15
CA ARG A 9 -19.50 5.80 45.30
C ARG A 9 -20.51 6.84 45.73
N ALA A 10 -20.10 8.10 45.81
CA ALA A 10 -21.02 9.17 46.24
C ALA A 10 -22.16 9.39 45.23
N SER A 11 -21.89 9.24 43.94
CA SER A 11 -22.86 9.55 42.88
C SER A 11 -23.87 8.42 42.58
N ILE A 12 -23.53 7.13 42.88
CA ILE A 12 -24.39 5.99 42.52
C ILE A 12 -24.81 5.12 43.71
N SER A 13 -24.56 5.58 44.94
CA SER A 13 -24.81 4.80 46.18
C SER A 13 -26.29 4.46 46.42
N ASP A 14 -27.21 5.20 45.89
CA ASP A 14 -28.65 4.97 45.95
C ASP A 14 -29.06 3.69 45.16
N ARG A 15 -28.22 3.24 44.27
CA ARG A 15 -28.55 2.14 43.39
C ARG A 15 -27.53 1.02 43.39
N TYR A 16 -26.24 1.34 43.53
CA TYR A 16 -25.15 0.37 43.46
C TYR A 16 -24.21 0.50 44.65
N SER A 17 -23.98 -0.61 45.36
CA SER A 17 -23.01 -0.72 46.44
C SER A 17 -21.69 -1.31 45.89
N ILE A 18 -20.67 -0.48 45.71
CA ILE A 18 -19.37 -0.92 45.18
C ILE A 18 -18.59 -1.67 46.25
N GLU A 19 -18.19 -2.91 45.99
CA GLU A 19 -17.48 -3.79 46.89
C GLU A 19 -15.97 -3.72 46.76
N ARG A 20 -15.44 -4.04 45.57
CA ARG A 20 -14.02 -4.08 45.26
C ARG A 20 -13.73 -3.86 43.76
N GLU A 21 -12.50 -3.53 43.44
CA GLU A 21 -11.99 -3.52 42.06
C GLU A 21 -11.84 -4.96 41.57
N LEU A 22 -12.32 -5.23 40.34
CA LEU A 22 -12.15 -6.51 39.63
C LEU A 22 -10.92 -6.48 38.73
N GLY A 23 -10.66 -5.33 38.10
CA GLY A 23 -9.53 -5.16 37.21
C GLY A 23 -9.40 -3.72 36.74
N ARG A 24 -8.17 -3.33 36.41
CA ARG A 24 -7.81 -2.01 35.88
C ARG A 24 -7.07 -2.15 34.57
N GLY A 25 -7.62 -1.57 33.53
CA GLY A 25 -7.00 -1.49 32.21
C GLY A 25 -6.57 -0.07 31.85
N GLY A 26 -5.90 0.10 30.72
CA GLY A 26 -5.44 1.41 30.25
C GLY A 26 -6.57 2.43 29.94
N MET A 27 -7.85 2.03 29.94
CA MET A 27 -8.98 2.84 29.50
C MET A 27 -10.11 2.93 30.48
N ALA A 28 -10.25 1.92 31.34
CA ALA A 28 -11.35 1.80 32.27
C ALA A 28 -10.93 0.96 33.47
N THR A 29 -11.64 1.15 34.58
CA THR A 29 -11.55 0.30 35.76
C THR A 29 -12.89 -0.41 35.95
N VAL A 30 -12.87 -1.70 36.26
CA VAL A 30 -14.06 -2.53 36.48
C VAL A 30 -14.19 -2.82 37.97
N TYR A 31 -15.39 -2.57 38.53
CA TYR A 31 -15.70 -2.79 39.92
C TYR A 31 -16.79 -3.85 40.09
N LEU A 32 -16.65 -4.71 41.08
CA LEU A 32 -17.75 -5.54 41.58
C LEU A 32 -18.66 -4.67 42.44
N ALA A 33 -19.93 -4.74 42.19
CA ALA A 33 -20.94 -4.05 42.97
C ALA A 33 -22.20 -4.92 43.17
N THR A 34 -23.01 -4.56 44.17
CA THR A 34 -24.37 -5.10 44.33
C THR A 34 -25.40 -4.06 43.85
N ASP A 35 -26.27 -4.45 42.91
CA ASP A 35 -27.49 -3.72 42.56
C ASP A 35 -28.44 -3.84 43.73
N VAL A 36 -28.57 -2.76 44.53
CA VAL A 36 -29.34 -2.75 45.78
C VAL A 36 -30.84 -2.97 45.57
N ARG A 37 -31.36 -2.56 44.36
CA ARG A 37 -32.80 -2.71 44.04
C ARG A 37 -33.16 -4.16 43.69
N HIS A 38 -32.25 -4.89 43.09
CA HIS A 38 -32.52 -6.24 42.57
C HIS A 38 -31.78 -7.33 43.33
N ASP A 39 -31.00 -6.98 44.36
CA ASP A 39 -30.19 -7.86 45.20
C ASP A 39 -29.33 -8.86 44.37
N ARG A 40 -28.58 -8.31 43.42
CA ARG A 40 -27.74 -9.10 42.51
C ARG A 40 -26.35 -8.49 42.32
N LYS A 41 -25.36 -9.35 42.06
CA LYS A 41 -24.02 -8.90 41.71
C LYS A 41 -23.96 -8.37 40.27
N VAL A 42 -23.28 -7.25 40.12
CA VAL A 42 -23.05 -6.59 38.83
C VAL A 42 -21.58 -6.18 38.70
N ALA A 43 -21.11 -6.04 37.50
CA ALA A 43 -19.83 -5.42 37.18
C ALA A 43 -20.09 -4.01 36.65
N ILE A 44 -19.41 -3.00 37.23
CA ILE A 44 -19.52 -1.60 36.81
C ILE A 44 -18.18 -1.23 36.16
N LYS A 45 -18.20 -0.94 34.86
CA LYS A 45 -17.04 -0.48 34.11
C LYS A 45 -17.06 1.04 33.97
N VAL A 46 -16.05 1.70 34.52
CA VAL A 46 -15.92 3.15 34.59
C VAL A 46 -14.80 3.58 33.65
N LEU A 47 -15.08 4.44 32.71
CA LEU A 47 -14.10 4.97 31.78
C LEU A 47 -13.19 5.98 32.49
N HIS A 48 -11.90 5.99 32.16
CA HIS A 48 -10.97 6.98 32.70
C HIS A 48 -11.35 8.41 32.28
N PRO A 49 -11.07 9.44 33.11
CA PRO A 49 -11.52 10.80 32.88
C PRO A 49 -11.14 11.36 31.50
N ASP A 50 -9.90 11.11 31.05
CA ASP A 50 -9.40 11.56 29.74
C ASP A 50 -10.20 10.97 28.58
N LEU A 51 -10.64 9.72 28.71
CA LEU A 51 -11.45 9.03 27.72
C LEU A 51 -12.90 9.50 27.78
N SER A 52 -13.46 9.68 28.98
CA SER A 52 -14.81 10.24 29.19
C SER A 52 -14.94 11.61 28.56
N ALA A 53 -13.98 12.50 28.79
CA ALA A 53 -13.95 13.84 28.19
C ALA A 53 -13.80 13.80 26.64
N THR A 54 -13.10 12.80 26.11
CA THR A 54 -12.86 12.65 24.68
C THR A 54 -14.09 12.12 23.94
N ILE A 55 -14.80 11.16 24.51
CA ILE A 55 -16.00 10.53 23.92
C ILE A 55 -17.20 11.47 24.02
N GLY A 56 -17.44 12.05 25.19
CA GLY A 56 -18.60 12.86 25.53
C GLY A 56 -19.86 12.04 25.81
N ALA A 57 -20.71 12.52 26.74
CA ALA A 57 -21.88 11.80 27.24
C ALA A 57 -22.91 11.43 26.14
N GLU A 58 -23.22 12.35 25.24
CA GLU A 58 -24.23 12.12 24.18
C GLU A 58 -23.83 11.02 23.22
N ARG A 59 -22.53 10.93 22.88
CA ARG A 59 -22.01 9.91 21.97
C ARG A 59 -21.94 8.56 22.65
N PHE A 60 -21.47 8.55 23.89
CA PHE A 60 -21.46 7.35 24.71
C PHE A 60 -22.86 6.75 24.85
N GLU A 61 -23.84 7.57 25.20
CA GLU A 61 -25.24 7.13 25.36
C GLU A 61 -25.80 6.52 24.05
N ARG A 62 -25.50 7.11 22.91
CA ARG A 62 -25.92 6.58 21.60
C ARG A 62 -25.34 5.20 21.31
N GLU A 63 -24.03 5.00 21.53
CA GLU A 63 -23.37 3.71 21.28
C GLU A 63 -23.83 2.64 22.28
N ILE A 64 -24.01 3.01 23.55
CA ILE A 64 -24.55 2.11 24.57
C ILE A 64 -26.00 1.70 24.24
N LYS A 65 -26.87 2.61 23.77
CA LYS A 65 -28.22 2.26 23.33
C LYS A 65 -28.26 1.24 22.19
N LEU A 66 -27.25 1.22 21.35
CA LEU A 66 -27.11 0.21 20.28
C LEU A 66 -26.69 -1.13 20.88
N ALA A 67 -25.65 -1.14 21.74
CA ALA A 67 -25.17 -2.34 22.40
C ALA A 67 -26.23 -3.00 23.31
N ALA A 68 -27.03 -2.20 24.00
CA ALA A 68 -28.10 -2.68 24.90
C ALA A 68 -29.24 -3.42 24.16
N LYS A 69 -29.33 -3.30 22.82
CA LYS A 69 -30.32 -4.05 22.02
C LYS A 69 -29.86 -5.48 21.71
N LEU A 70 -28.59 -5.80 21.92
CA LEU A 70 -28.07 -7.14 21.65
C LEU A 70 -28.51 -8.12 22.73
N GLN A 71 -29.26 -9.14 22.33
CA GLN A 71 -29.74 -10.21 23.21
C GLN A 71 -29.37 -11.56 22.58
N HIS A 72 -28.30 -12.16 23.06
CA HIS A 72 -27.75 -13.40 22.52
C HIS A 72 -27.11 -14.23 23.66
N PRO A 73 -27.19 -15.56 23.67
CA PRO A 73 -26.59 -16.40 24.72
C PRO A 73 -25.07 -16.20 24.89
N HIS A 74 -24.37 -15.84 23.82
CA HIS A 74 -22.91 -15.63 23.83
C HIS A 74 -22.52 -14.13 23.82
N ILE A 75 -23.44 -13.21 24.15
CA ILE A 75 -23.15 -11.77 24.31
C ILE A 75 -23.45 -11.36 25.75
N LEU A 76 -22.46 -10.72 26.39
CA LEU A 76 -22.66 -10.14 27.71
C LEU A 76 -23.48 -8.86 27.57
N GLY A 77 -24.76 -8.94 27.96
CA GLY A 77 -25.70 -7.83 27.85
C GLY A 77 -25.40 -6.68 28.82
N LEU A 78 -26.00 -5.52 28.58
CA LEU A 78 -25.92 -4.34 29.45
C LEU A 78 -27.19 -4.21 30.28
N PHE A 79 -27.05 -3.90 31.57
CA PHE A 79 -28.15 -3.61 32.46
C PHE A 79 -28.46 -2.12 32.53
N ASP A 80 -27.44 -1.28 32.55
CA ASP A 80 -27.59 0.16 32.73
C ASP A 80 -26.35 0.94 32.27
N SER A 81 -26.47 2.27 32.14
CA SER A 81 -25.36 3.16 31.84
C SER A 81 -25.65 4.55 32.37
N GLY A 82 -24.61 5.35 32.61
CA GLY A 82 -24.80 6.69 33.12
C GLY A 82 -23.51 7.53 33.11
N GLU A 83 -23.65 8.72 33.62
CA GLU A 83 -22.59 9.67 33.94
C GLU A 83 -22.63 10.03 35.42
N ALA A 84 -21.51 10.02 36.07
CA ALA A 84 -21.30 10.38 37.48
C ALA A 84 -20.10 11.33 37.59
N ASP A 85 -20.35 12.63 37.88
CA ASP A 85 -19.31 13.66 37.98
C ASP A 85 -18.32 13.71 36.79
N GLY A 86 -18.84 13.59 35.56
CA GLY A 86 -18.06 13.59 34.32
C GLY A 86 -17.39 12.23 34.01
N LEU A 87 -17.62 11.21 34.84
CA LEU A 87 -17.18 9.83 34.60
C LEU A 87 -18.27 9.04 33.91
N LEU A 88 -18.01 8.53 32.76
CA LEU A 88 -18.93 7.65 32.01
C LEU A 88 -18.78 6.21 32.52
N PHE A 89 -19.91 5.55 32.80
CA PHE A 89 -19.93 4.17 33.27
C PHE A 89 -21.05 3.36 32.64
N PHE A 90 -20.91 2.04 32.66
CA PHE A 90 -21.98 1.12 32.34
C PHE A 90 -21.96 -0.11 33.24
N VAL A 91 -23.11 -0.71 33.41
CA VAL A 91 -23.37 -1.82 34.33
C VAL A 91 -23.73 -3.05 33.52
N MET A 92 -23.08 -4.15 33.80
CA MET A 92 -23.28 -5.45 33.16
C MET A 92 -23.41 -6.57 34.20
N PRO A 93 -23.93 -7.75 33.82
CA PRO A 93 -23.90 -8.92 34.69
C PRO A 93 -22.51 -9.18 35.22
N PHE A 94 -22.37 -9.50 36.49
CA PHE A 94 -21.12 -10.10 36.99
C PHE A 94 -21.06 -11.55 36.49
N VAL A 95 -20.00 -11.89 35.79
CA VAL A 95 -19.74 -13.24 35.31
C VAL A 95 -18.81 -13.93 36.32
N ASP A 96 -19.30 -15.00 36.92
CA ASP A 96 -18.49 -15.87 37.77
C ASP A 96 -17.69 -16.81 36.85
N GLY A 97 -16.45 -16.41 36.54
CA GLY A 97 -15.59 -17.11 35.60
C GLY A 97 -14.28 -16.33 35.35
N GLU A 98 -13.54 -16.76 34.37
CA GLU A 98 -12.27 -16.13 33.92
C GLU A 98 -12.36 -15.65 32.47
N SER A 99 -11.48 -14.73 32.07
CA SER A 99 -11.34 -14.40 30.66
C SER A 99 -10.52 -15.46 29.89
N VAL A 100 -10.66 -15.48 28.56
CA VAL A 100 -9.76 -16.30 27.72
C VAL A 100 -8.29 -15.91 27.93
N ARG A 101 -8.00 -14.64 28.23
CA ARG A 101 -6.66 -14.17 28.61
C ARG A 101 -6.16 -14.85 29.87
N ASP A 102 -6.95 -14.82 30.95
CA ASP A 102 -6.56 -15.44 32.22
C ASP A 102 -6.29 -16.94 32.05
N ARG A 103 -7.11 -17.62 31.25
CA ARG A 103 -6.92 -19.04 30.93
C ARG A 103 -5.65 -19.27 30.11
N LEU A 104 -5.35 -18.42 29.10
CA LEU A 104 -4.12 -18.49 28.32
C LEU A 104 -2.89 -18.22 29.17
N ASP A 105 -2.95 -17.26 30.09
CA ASP A 105 -1.83 -16.96 30.98
C ASP A 105 -1.50 -18.14 31.91
N ARG A 106 -2.51 -18.91 32.29
CA ARG A 106 -2.38 -20.11 33.12
C ARG A 106 -1.94 -21.34 32.31
N GLU A 107 -2.62 -21.64 31.18
CA GLU A 107 -2.45 -22.88 30.43
C GLU A 107 -1.47 -22.77 29.26
N LYS A 108 -1.14 -21.55 28.84
CA LYS A 108 -0.32 -21.19 27.68
C LYS A 108 -0.97 -21.59 26.36
N GLN A 109 -1.39 -22.82 26.15
CA GLN A 109 -2.09 -23.34 25.00
C GLN A 109 -3.36 -24.06 25.45
N LEU A 110 -4.48 -23.76 24.79
CA LEU A 110 -5.74 -24.41 25.08
C LEU A 110 -5.83 -25.76 24.36
N PRO A 111 -6.62 -26.74 24.87
CA PRO A 111 -7.01 -27.92 24.12
C PRO A 111 -7.66 -27.50 22.79
N ILE A 112 -7.38 -28.25 21.72
CA ILE A 112 -7.84 -27.90 20.36
C ILE A 112 -9.38 -27.81 20.31
N GLU A 113 -10.07 -28.77 20.95
CA GLU A 113 -11.54 -28.79 20.97
C GLU A 113 -12.11 -27.57 21.71
N ASP A 114 -11.49 -27.16 22.82
CA ASP A 114 -11.91 -25.97 23.57
C ASP A 114 -11.72 -24.69 22.75
N ALA A 115 -10.55 -24.53 22.10
CA ALA A 115 -10.25 -23.39 21.25
C ALA A 115 -11.23 -23.27 20.07
N ILE A 116 -11.61 -24.40 19.45
CA ILE A 116 -12.59 -24.45 18.37
C ILE A 116 -13.98 -24.07 18.91
N ASN A 117 -14.41 -24.63 20.05
CA ASN A 117 -15.71 -24.34 20.65
C ASN A 117 -15.83 -22.86 21.02
N ILE A 118 -14.82 -22.28 21.67
CA ILE A 118 -14.78 -20.85 21.97
C ILE A 118 -14.88 -20.01 20.69
N ALA A 119 -14.12 -20.37 19.64
CA ALA A 119 -14.16 -19.63 18.37
C ALA A 119 -15.53 -19.69 17.69
N ILE A 120 -16.23 -20.83 17.75
CA ILE A 120 -17.60 -21.01 17.21
C ILE A 120 -18.61 -20.16 17.99
N GLU A 121 -18.57 -20.17 19.32
CA GLU A 121 -19.49 -19.40 20.16
C GLU A 121 -19.27 -17.88 19.99
N VAL A 122 -18.01 -17.45 19.87
CA VAL A 122 -17.68 -16.05 19.54
C VAL A 122 -18.13 -15.69 18.11
N ALA A 123 -17.96 -16.57 17.13
CA ALA A 123 -18.44 -16.36 15.77
C ALA A 123 -19.98 -16.25 15.73
N ASP A 124 -20.70 -17.04 16.52
CA ASP A 124 -22.17 -16.97 16.63
C ASP A 124 -22.61 -15.62 17.19
N ALA A 125 -21.99 -15.14 18.27
CA ALA A 125 -22.20 -13.81 18.83
C ALA A 125 -21.94 -12.70 17.79
N LEU A 126 -20.84 -12.78 17.06
CA LEU A 126 -20.47 -11.82 16.02
C LEU A 126 -21.47 -11.84 14.87
N GLY A 127 -21.87 -13.02 14.40
CA GLY A 127 -22.85 -13.15 13.32
C GLY A 127 -24.18 -12.48 13.65
N TYR A 128 -24.66 -12.66 14.90
CA TYR A 128 -25.86 -12.00 15.41
C TYR A 128 -25.70 -10.48 15.45
N ALA A 129 -24.60 -9.95 15.98
CA ALA A 129 -24.34 -8.52 16.07
C ALA A 129 -24.21 -7.88 14.67
N HIS A 130 -23.51 -8.54 13.74
CA HIS A 130 -23.34 -8.09 12.35
C HIS A 130 -24.68 -8.00 11.61
N ALA A 131 -25.61 -8.93 11.85
CA ALA A 131 -26.97 -8.87 11.29
C ALA A 131 -27.77 -7.65 11.81
N GLN A 132 -27.41 -7.13 12.99
CA GLN A 132 -27.95 -5.88 13.55
C GLN A 132 -27.19 -4.62 13.14
N GLY A 133 -26.17 -4.76 12.25
CA GLY A 133 -25.32 -3.66 11.80
C GLY A 133 -24.28 -3.20 12.83
N ILE A 134 -24.00 -4.00 13.85
CA ILE A 134 -23.05 -3.70 14.92
C ILE A 134 -21.76 -4.51 14.70
N ILE A 135 -20.62 -3.82 14.63
CA ILE A 135 -19.27 -4.38 14.52
C ILE A 135 -18.57 -4.18 15.86
N HIS A 136 -17.95 -5.22 16.39
CA HIS A 136 -17.29 -5.19 17.71
C HIS A 136 -16.02 -4.36 17.72
N ARG A 137 -15.10 -4.56 16.75
CA ARG A 137 -13.85 -3.80 16.51
C ARG A 137 -12.73 -3.98 17.53
N ASP A 138 -12.90 -4.78 18.57
CA ASP A 138 -11.89 -5.04 19.61
C ASP A 138 -12.00 -6.48 20.15
N ILE A 139 -12.16 -7.47 19.25
CA ILE A 139 -12.15 -8.90 19.62
C ILE A 139 -10.73 -9.28 20.04
N LYS A 140 -10.62 -9.82 21.27
CA LYS A 140 -9.36 -10.27 21.88
C LYS A 140 -9.66 -11.12 23.11
N PRO A 141 -8.67 -11.90 23.60
CA PRO A 141 -8.86 -12.79 24.76
C PRO A 141 -9.40 -12.12 26.03
N GLU A 142 -9.07 -10.84 26.25
CA GLU A 142 -9.52 -10.07 27.44
C GLU A 142 -11.04 -9.75 27.38
N ASN A 143 -11.62 -9.71 26.16
CA ASN A 143 -13.01 -9.36 25.95
C ASN A 143 -13.92 -10.58 25.77
N VAL A 144 -13.41 -11.80 25.99
CA VAL A 144 -14.18 -13.04 25.97
C VAL A 144 -14.09 -13.71 27.33
N MET A 145 -15.23 -13.71 28.03
CA MET A 145 -15.36 -14.34 29.34
C MET A 145 -15.78 -15.81 29.19
N LEU A 146 -15.27 -16.68 30.05
CA LEU A 146 -15.62 -18.10 30.12
C LEU A 146 -16.43 -18.34 31.38
N SER A 147 -17.66 -18.81 31.24
CA SER A 147 -18.52 -19.16 32.34
C SER A 147 -19.27 -20.46 32.05
N ASN A 148 -19.22 -21.41 32.98
CA ASN A 148 -19.86 -22.71 32.86
C ASN A 148 -19.50 -23.46 31.55
N GLY A 149 -18.29 -23.28 31.04
CA GLY A 149 -17.80 -23.92 29.80
C GLY A 149 -18.22 -23.21 28.50
N HIS A 150 -18.88 -22.03 28.58
CA HIS A 150 -19.33 -21.23 27.44
C HIS A 150 -18.62 -19.90 27.36
N ALA A 151 -18.40 -19.39 26.13
CA ALA A 151 -17.83 -18.09 25.88
C ALA A 151 -18.93 -17.01 25.84
N LEU A 152 -18.63 -15.87 26.45
CA LEU A 152 -19.46 -14.66 26.45
C LEU A 152 -18.63 -13.48 25.97
N VAL A 153 -19.01 -12.87 24.85
CA VAL A 153 -18.32 -11.68 24.29
C VAL A 153 -18.80 -10.43 25.03
N ALA A 154 -17.86 -9.71 25.63
CA ALA A 154 -18.08 -8.46 26.35
C ALA A 154 -17.68 -7.24 25.50
N ASP A 155 -18.08 -6.03 25.91
CA ASP A 155 -17.62 -4.74 25.38
C ASP A 155 -18.06 -4.41 23.94
N PHE A 156 -19.22 -4.87 23.49
CA PHE A 156 -19.82 -4.45 22.21
C PHE A 156 -20.11 -2.94 22.18
N GLY A 157 -19.79 -2.29 21.06
CA GLY A 157 -20.18 -0.89 20.74
C GLY A 157 -19.26 0.20 21.29
N ILE A 158 -18.46 -0.04 22.33
CA ILE A 158 -17.61 0.99 22.97
C ILE A 158 -16.40 1.33 22.09
N ALA A 159 -15.94 0.38 21.30
CA ALA A 159 -14.81 0.57 20.40
C ALA A 159 -15.09 1.59 19.28
N ARG A 160 -16.35 1.75 18.85
CA ARG A 160 -16.74 2.75 17.86
C ARG A 160 -16.61 4.17 18.38
N ALA A 161 -17.10 4.43 19.59
CA ALA A 161 -16.95 5.71 20.25
C ALA A 161 -15.48 6.12 20.40
N ARG A 162 -14.60 5.13 20.64
CA ARG A 162 -13.13 5.28 20.71
C ARG A 162 -12.50 5.60 19.37
N THR A 163 -12.80 4.82 18.33
CA THR A 163 -12.16 4.94 17.01
C THR A 163 -12.45 6.30 16.38
N GLU A 164 -13.69 6.77 16.47
CA GLU A 164 -14.08 8.06 15.93
C GLU A 164 -13.56 9.26 16.78
N ALA A 165 -13.35 9.06 18.09
CA ALA A 165 -12.77 10.07 18.99
C ALA A 165 -11.23 10.09 18.93
N GLY A 166 -10.59 8.94 18.63
CA GLY A 166 -9.14 8.75 18.71
C GLY A 166 -8.37 8.88 17.40
N GLN A 167 -9.03 8.93 16.23
CA GLN A 167 -8.36 9.05 14.92
C GLN A 167 -7.41 10.26 14.80
N ASN A 168 -7.58 11.29 15.63
CA ASN A 168 -6.72 12.49 15.64
C ASN A 168 -5.54 12.44 16.62
N ARG A 169 -5.43 11.43 17.51
CA ARG A 169 -4.38 11.39 18.56
C ARG A 169 -3.34 10.28 18.43
N LEU A 170 -3.53 9.32 17.55
CA LEU A 170 -2.57 8.19 17.39
C LEU A 170 -1.16 8.61 16.97
N THR A 171 -0.99 9.83 16.45
CA THR A 171 0.27 10.33 15.90
C THR A 171 1.00 11.36 16.76
N GLN A 172 0.36 11.97 17.75
CA GLN A 172 0.96 13.09 18.47
C GLN A 172 1.60 12.77 19.83
N THR A 173 1.19 11.69 20.51
CA THR A 173 1.68 11.44 21.88
C THR A 173 2.48 10.15 22.06
N GLY A 174 2.65 9.31 21.03
CA GLY A 174 3.41 8.04 21.15
C GLY A 174 2.79 7.02 22.13
N MET A 175 1.68 7.34 22.79
CA MET A 175 0.93 6.42 23.63
C MET A 175 -0.12 5.72 22.78
N ALA A 176 0.23 4.57 22.21
CA ALA A 176 -0.71 3.65 21.63
C ALA A 176 -1.70 3.20 22.70
N MET A 177 -2.99 3.56 22.53
CA MET A 177 -4.08 3.18 23.40
C MET A 177 -4.44 1.70 23.14
N GLY A 178 -3.73 0.78 23.78
CA GLY A 178 -3.82 -0.67 23.63
C GLY A 178 -2.83 -1.26 22.61
N THR A 179 -2.41 -2.50 22.84
CA THR A 179 -1.49 -3.22 21.96
C THR A 179 -2.25 -3.70 20.73
N PRO A 180 -1.82 -3.36 19.48
CA PRO A 180 -2.57 -3.66 18.25
C PRO A 180 -2.45 -5.13 17.78
N VAL A 181 -2.31 -6.06 18.69
CA VAL A 181 -1.98 -7.48 18.44
C VAL A 181 -3.09 -8.24 17.69
N TYR A 182 -4.35 -7.78 17.83
CA TYR A 182 -5.52 -8.42 17.19
C TYR A 182 -6.17 -7.52 16.15
N MET A 183 -5.62 -6.33 15.94
CA MET A 183 -6.23 -5.31 15.09
C MET A 183 -6.08 -5.68 13.61
N SER A 184 -7.16 -5.62 12.86
CA SER A 184 -7.15 -5.87 11.42
C SER A 184 -6.43 -4.75 10.65
N PRO A 185 -5.84 -5.04 9.47
CA PRO A 185 -5.11 -4.06 8.66
C PRO A 185 -5.90 -2.77 8.39
N GLU A 186 -7.18 -2.87 8.03
CA GLU A 186 -8.05 -1.73 7.73
C GLU A 186 -8.31 -0.83 8.94
N GLN A 187 -8.25 -1.35 10.17
CA GLN A 187 -8.48 -0.55 11.38
C GLN A 187 -7.38 0.49 11.63
N PHE A 188 -6.16 0.26 11.17
CA PHE A 188 -5.08 1.23 11.31
C PHE A 188 -4.69 1.93 9.99
N THR A 189 -5.17 1.44 8.84
CA THR A 189 -5.02 2.15 7.55
C THR A 189 -6.06 3.25 7.35
N GLY A 190 -7.13 3.28 8.18
CA GLY A 190 -8.21 4.26 8.07
C GLY A 190 -9.23 3.90 6.99
N GLU A 191 -9.20 2.68 6.49
CA GLU A 191 -10.22 2.16 5.59
C GLU A 191 -11.55 1.89 6.32
N PRO A 192 -12.68 1.83 5.61
CA PRO A 192 -13.96 1.51 6.25
C PRO A 192 -13.90 0.15 6.94
N VAL A 193 -14.14 0.16 8.26
CA VAL A 193 -14.18 -1.07 9.05
C VAL A 193 -15.52 -1.78 8.79
N THR A 194 -15.44 -3.01 8.32
CA THR A 194 -16.58 -3.88 8.01
C THR A 194 -16.63 -5.08 8.98
N PRO A 195 -17.68 -5.92 8.99
CA PRO A 195 -17.72 -7.16 9.74
C PRO A 195 -16.50 -8.08 9.59
N ALA A 196 -15.81 -7.99 8.45
CA ALA A 196 -14.58 -8.74 8.18
C ALA A 196 -13.42 -8.40 9.13
N ALA A 197 -13.45 -7.24 9.81
CA ALA A 197 -12.46 -6.88 10.82
C ALA A 197 -12.57 -7.76 12.07
N ASP A 198 -13.79 -8.06 12.53
CA ASP A 198 -14.02 -8.93 13.69
C ASP A 198 -13.63 -10.37 13.36
N ILE A 199 -13.88 -10.84 12.12
CA ILE A 199 -13.45 -12.17 11.65
C ILE A 199 -11.92 -12.28 11.66
N TYR A 200 -11.21 -11.22 11.25
CA TYR A 200 -9.75 -11.17 11.33
C TYR A 200 -9.25 -11.30 12.77
N SER A 201 -9.82 -10.51 13.68
CA SER A 201 -9.47 -10.52 15.10
C SER A 201 -9.76 -11.89 15.76
N LEU A 202 -10.86 -12.54 15.35
CA LEU A 202 -11.20 -13.90 15.78
C LEU A 202 -10.16 -14.92 15.28
N GLY A 203 -9.69 -14.79 14.04
CA GLY A 203 -8.59 -15.60 13.51
C GLY A 203 -7.30 -15.46 14.31
N CYS A 204 -6.93 -14.21 14.67
CA CYS A 204 -5.77 -13.93 15.55
C CYS A 204 -5.94 -14.59 16.92
N MET A 205 -7.12 -14.49 17.52
CA MET A 205 -7.41 -15.08 18.83
C MET A 205 -7.39 -16.62 18.79
N LEU A 206 -7.95 -17.23 17.75
CA LEU A 206 -7.90 -18.69 17.55
C LEU A 206 -6.46 -19.19 17.39
N TYR A 207 -5.65 -18.46 16.62
CA TYR A 207 -4.23 -18.75 16.50
C TYR A 207 -3.54 -18.76 17.85
N GLU A 208 -3.73 -17.70 18.66
CA GLU A 208 -3.09 -17.59 19.97
C GLU A 208 -3.59 -18.66 20.95
N MET A 209 -4.88 -18.98 20.98
CA MET A 209 -5.41 -20.04 21.82
C MET A 209 -4.72 -21.38 21.54
N LEU A 210 -4.31 -21.64 20.32
CA LEU A 210 -3.65 -22.87 19.90
C LEU A 210 -2.13 -22.81 20.00
N ALA A 211 -1.51 -21.67 19.69
CA ALA A 211 -0.06 -21.49 19.69
C ALA A 211 0.51 -21.09 21.04
N GLY A 212 -0.29 -20.41 21.88
CA GLY A 212 0.16 -19.79 23.15
C GLY A 212 0.70 -18.38 23.00
N ASP A 213 1.04 -17.97 21.77
CA ASP A 213 1.47 -16.63 21.42
C ASP A 213 0.66 -16.12 20.22
N PRO A 214 0.42 -14.80 20.11
CA PRO A 214 -0.32 -14.25 18.99
C PRO A 214 0.49 -14.39 17.68
N PRO A 215 -0.17 -14.41 16.50
CA PRO A 215 0.48 -14.63 15.21
C PRO A 215 1.55 -13.58 14.89
N PHE A 216 1.38 -12.38 15.40
CA PHE A 216 2.30 -11.26 15.20
C PHE A 216 2.63 -10.55 16.51
N SER A 217 3.91 -10.45 16.81
CA SER A 217 4.46 -9.73 17.96
C SER A 217 5.59 -8.78 17.50
N GLY A 218 5.91 -7.76 18.29
CA GLY A 218 6.93 -6.78 17.92
C GLY A 218 7.35 -5.87 19.06
N LYS A 219 8.50 -5.20 18.90
CA LYS A 219 9.08 -4.30 19.91
C LYS A 219 8.25 -3.04 20.18
N ASN A 220 7.38 -2.65 19.27
CA ASN A 220 6.48 -1.49 19.41
C ASN A 220 5.21 -1.68 18.55
N ALA A 221 4.20 -0.85 18.81
CA ALA A 221 2.92 -0.89 18.11
C ALA A 221 3.07 -0.80 16.58
N THR A 222 3.96 0.05 16.08
CA THR A 222 4.19 0.25 14.64
C THR A 222 4.75 -1.02 13.97
N ALA A 223 5.65 -1.75 14.65
CA ALA A 223 6.19 -3.01 14.16
C ALA A 223 5.11 -4.10 14.09
N ILE A 224 4.23 -4.17 15.09
CA ILE A 224 3.10 -5.10 15.10
C ILE A 224 2.12 -4.77 13.97
N MET A 225 1.75 -3.50 13.80
CA MET A 225 0.87 -3.04 12.71
C MET A 225 1.44 -3.36 11.32
N ALA A 226 2.76 -3.16 11.13
CA ALA A 226 3.42 -3.50 9.88
C ALA A 226 3.33 -5.01 9.57
N LYS A 227 3.48 -5.86 10.58
CA LYS A 227 3.32 -7.31 10.43
C LYS A 227 1.89 -7.70 10.06
N HIS A 228 0.88 -7.15 10.75
CA HIS A 228 -0.52 -7.36 10.40
C HIS A 228 -0.85 -6.97 8.95
N ALA A 229 -0.26 -5.87 8.46
CA ALA A 229 -0.47 -5.40 7.10
C ALA A 229 0.27 -6.23 6.03
N MET A 230 1.44 -6.80 6.37
CA MET A 230 2.40 -7.26 5.35
C MET A 230 2.90 -8.69 5.53
N GLU A 231 2.97 -9.19 6.78
CA GLU A 231 3.58 -10.49 7.06
C GLU A 231 2.55 -11.63 6.88
N ALA A 232 2.96 -12.73 6.26
CA ALA A 232 2.11 -13.92 6.16
C ALA A 232 1.83 -14.47 7.56
N VAL A 233 0.64 -15.04 7.75
CA VAL A 233 0.29 -15.72 9.00
C VAL A 233 1.16 -16.96 9.14
N PRO A 234 1.91 -17.13 10.25
CA PRO A 234 2.71 -18.31 10.46
C PRO A 234 1.80 -19.57 10.50
N SER A 235 2.23 -20.65 9.89
CA SER A 235 1.47 -21.90 9.94
C SER A 235 1.34 -22.38 11.39
N ILE A 236 0.09 -22.56 11.85
CA ILE A 236 -0.19 -23.04 13.20
C ILE A 236 0.35 -24.46 13.40
N ARG A 237 0.41 -25.28 12.35
CA ARG A 237 0.89 -26.65 12.38
C ARG A 237 2.40 -26.77 12.56
N ILE A 238 3.17 -25.67 12.38
CA ILE A 238 4.59 -25.62 12.77
C ILE A 238 4.71 -25.61 14.30
N VAL A 239 3.86 -24.83 14.99
CA VAL A 239 3.88 -24.69 16.44
C VAL A 239 3.11 -25.82 17.12
N ARG A 240 2.02 -26.26 16.50
CA ARG A 240 1.12 -27.32 16.99
C ARG A 240 0.78 -28.32 15.88
N PRO A 241 1.65 -29.32 15.61
CA PRO A 241 1.48 -30.27 14.52
C PRO A 241 0.19 -31.10 14.60
N SER A 242 -0.45 -31.20 15.78
CA SER A 242 -1.72 -31.89 15.98
C SER A 242 -2.95 -31.06 15.60
N ALA A 243 -2.80 -29.79 15.22
CA ALA A 243 -3.93 -28.99 14.76
C ALA A 243 -4.49 -29.54 13.45
N PRO A 244 -5.83 -29.71 13.33
CA PRO A 244 -6.47 -30.13 12.10
C PRO A 244 -6.21 -29.16 10.95
N GLU A 245 -6.23 -29.66 9.71
CA GLU A 245 -5.99 -28.84 8.52
C GLU A 245 -7.08 -27.79 8.33
N GLU A 246 -8.33 -28.13 8.64
CA GLU A 246 -9.48 -27.24 8.56
C GLU A 246 -9.34 -26.04 9.53
N VAL A 247 -8.69 -26.25 10.68
CA VAL A 247 -8.43 -25.18 11.66
C VAL A 247 -7.36 -24.21 11.11
N GLU A 248 -6.31 -24.72 10.51
CA GLU A 248 -5.30 -23.90 9.84
C GLU A 248 -5.91 -23.11 8.68
N GLU A 249 -6.71 -23.78 7.84
CA GLU A 249 -7.42 -23.13 6.72
C GLU A 249 -8.33 -22.00 7.21
N ALA A 250 -9.09 -22.22 8.28
CA ALA A 250 -9.96 -21.21 8.87
C ALA A 250 -9.18 -19.99 9.40
N ILE A 251 -8.05 -20.24 10.09
CA ILE A 251 -7.17 -19.17 10.57
C ILE A 251 -6.60 -18.35 9.38
N LEU A 252 -6.07 -19.03 8.36
CA LEU A 252 -5.48 -18.37 7.20
C LEU A 252 -6.52 -17.56 6.42
N ALA A 253 -7.72 -18.13 6.18
CA ALA A 253 -8.81 -17.44 5.52
C ALA A 253 -9.31 -16.23 6.33
N ALA A 254 -9.47 -16.35 7.65
CA ALA A 254 -9.90 -15.24 8.50
C ALA A 254 -8.87 -14.11 8.52
N MET A 255 -7.57 -14.44 8.45
CA MET A 255 -6.47 -13.47 8.54
C MET A 255 -5.95 -12.99 7.19
N GLU A 256 -6.70 -13.19 6.10
CA GLU A 256 -6.39 -12.58 4.81
C GLU A 256 -6.27 -11.06 4.94
N LYS A 257 -5.30 -10.48 4.22
CA LYS A 257 -4.96 -9.05 4.37
C LYS A 257 -6.06 -8.14 3.81
N SER A 258 -6.65 -8.54 2.69
CA SER A 258 -7.79 -7.84 2.09
C SER A 258 -9.09 -8.30 2.78
N PRO A 259 -9.94 -7.37 3.27
CA PRO A 259 -11.23 -7.74 3.85
C PRO A 259 -12.16 -8.51 2.89
N ALA A 260 -11.98 -8.30 1.57
CA ALA A 260 -12.80 -8.95 0.53
C ALA A 260 -12.47 -10.44 0.35
N ASP A 261 -11.27 -10.87 0.76
CA ASP A 261 -10.78 -12.23 0.61
C ASP A 261 -11.04 -13.10 1.85
N ARG A 262 -11.55 -12.50 2.94
CA ARG A 262 -11.96 -13.17 4.17
C ARG A 262 -13.34 -13.81 4.04
N PRO A 263 -13.70 -14.77 4.90
CA PRO A 263 -15.06 -15.28 5.00
C PRO A 263 -16.06 -14.12 5.12
N ARG A 264 -17.07 -14.09 4.26
CA ARG A 264 -18.04 -12.97 4.20
C ARG A 264 -18.89 -12.83 5.45
N THR A 265 -19.09 -13.92 6.18
CA THR A 265 -19.90 -13.98 7.40
C THR A 265 -19.19 -14.85 8.44
N ALA A 266 -19.55 -14.66 9.71
CA ALA A 266 -19.09 -15.53 10.79
C ALA A 266 -19.57 -16.99 10.59
N ALA A 267 -20.72 -17.19 9.95
CA ALA A 267 -21.18 -18.53 9.58
C ALA A 267 -20.25 -19.21 8.56
N ALA A 268 -19.79 -18.47 7.54
CA ALA A 268 -18.83 -19.00 6.56
C ALA A 268 -17.48 -19.36 7.19
N PHE A 269 -17.05 -18.65 8.21
CA PHE A 269 -15.87 -18.99 9.00
C PHE A 269 -16.06 -20.33 9.76
N CYS A 270 -17.23 -20.53 10.38
CA CYS A 270 -17.55 -21.80 11.06
C CYS A 270 -17.67 -23.00 10.09
N GLU A 271 -18.15 -22.76 8.85
CA GLU A 271 -18.18 -23.80 7.82
C GLU A 271 -16.78 -24.31 7.47
N ILE A 272 -15.78 -23.41 7.38
CA ILE A 272 -14.38 -23.79 7.15
C ILE A 272 -13.83 -24.58 8.33
N LEU A 273 -14.21 -24.25 9.57
CA LEU A 273 -13.88 -25.04 10.77
C LEU A 273 -14.55 -26.44 10.80
N GLY A 274 -15.34 -26.79 9.78
CA GLY A 274 -16.03 -28.08 9.69
C GLY A 274 -17.25 -28.23 10.58
N THR A 275 -17.80 -27.12 11.09
CA THR A 275 -18.98 -27.13 11.97
C THR A 275 -20.01 -26.10 11.48
N PRO A 276 -21.12 -26.50 10.80
CA PRO A 276 -22.15 -25.56 10.37
C PRO A 276 -22.88 -24.94 11.57
N MET A 277 -23.07 -23.63 11.55
CA MET A 277 -23.86 -22.89 12.53
C MET A 277 -25.33 -23.36 12.51
N GLY A 278 -25.89 -23.63 13.66
CA GLY A 278 -27.33 -23.88 13.82
C GLY A 278 -27.74 -25.29 14.26
N THR A 279 -26.79 -26.16 14.62
CA THR A 279 -27.12 -27.45 15.24
C THR A 279 -26.59 -27.54 16.65
N THR A 280 -27.32 -26.96 17.60
CA THR A 280 -27.23 -27.37 19.01
C THR A 280 -27.77 -28.81 19.14
N THR A 281 -26.93 -29.78 18.77
CA THR A 281 -27.25 -31.16 19.00
C THR A 281 -26.33 -31.68 20.09
N THR A 282 -26.92 -31.87 21.27
CA THR A 282 -26.34 -32.65 22.35
C THR A 282 -25.82 -33.99 21.81
N ARG A 283 -24.51 -34.08 21.61
CA ARG A 283 -23.84 -35.30 21.18
C ARG A 283 -23.81 -36.27 22.33
N ARG A 284 -24.87 -37.13 22.39
CA ARG A 284 -24.83 -38.34 23.21
C ARG A 284 -23.72 -39.24 22.69
N VAL A 285 -22.78 -39.52 23.56
CA VAL A 285 -21.77 -40.56 23.40
C VAL A 285 -22.50 -41.90 23.15
N SER A 286 -22.42 -42.43 21.96
CA SER A 286 -22.84 -43.79 21.62
C SER A 286 -21.62 -44.71 21.51
N MET A 287 -21.40 -45.49 22.54
CA MET A 287 -20.55 -46.67 22.52
C MET A 287 -20.94 -47.61 21.36
N ARG A 288 -19.95 -47.95 20.57
CA ARG A 288 -20.04 -49.09 19.64
C ARG A 288 -20.28 -50.36 20.40
N MET A 289 -21.43 -50.95 20.19
CA MET A 289 -21.62 -52.41 20.41
C MET A 289 -21.77 -53.12 19.07
N THR A 290 -20.88 -54.00 18.79
CA THR A 290 -20.91 -55.03 17.74
C THR A 290 -22.07 -55.98 17.98
N ALA A 291 -22.92 -56.18 16.98
CA ALA A 291 -23.81 -57.34 16.91
C ALA A 291 -23.96 -57.83 15.48
N THR A 292 -23.48 -59.00 15.28
CA THR A 292 -23.76 -59.91 14.18
C THR A 292 -25.22 -60.34 14.20
N ARG A 293 -25.93 -60.32 13.06
CA ARG A 293 -26.99 -61.32 12.80
C ARG A 293 -27.52 -61.37 11.34
N ARG A 294 -27.26 -62.52 10.71
CA ARG A 294 -28.10 -63.43 9.88
C ARG A 294 -29.22 -62.89 9.01
N LEU A 295 -29.11 -63.29 7.73
CA LEU A 295 -30.14 -63.33 6.70
C LEU A 295 -31.34 -64.22 7.09
N PRO A 296 -32.50 -64.02 6.48
CA PRO A 296 -33.23 -65.18 5.90
C PRO A 296 -33.57 -64.98 4.41
N SER A 297 -33.55 -66.13 3.77
CA SER A 297 -33.90 -66.49 2.43
C SER A 297 -35.39 -66.32 2.13
N GLY A 298 -35.68 -65.87 0.89
CA GLY A 298 -37.03 -65.91 0.29
C GLY A 298 -36.92 -65.83 -1.22
N ALA A 299 -37.19 -66.99 -1.86
CA ALA A 299 -37.21 -67.09 -3.31
C ALA A 299 -38.48 -66.58 -3.93
N HIS A 300 -38.41 -65.89 -5.05
CA HIS A 300 -39.44 -65.91 -6.12
C HIS A 300 -38.92 -65.44 -7.50
N ALA A 301 -38.98 -66.39 -8.40
CA ALA A 301 -39.30 -66.44 -9.86
C ALA A 301 -38.61 -65.38 -10.78
N MET A 302 -37.87 -66.01 -11.65
CA MET A 302 -37.32 -65.43 -12.92
C MET A 302 -38.38 -64.89 -13.88
N ARG A 303 -38.09 -63.75 -14.44
CA ARG A 303 -38.56 -63.37 -15.77
C ARG A 303 -37.35 -62.93 -16.58
N ALA A 304 -37.05 -63.68 -17.63
CA ALA A 304 -35.91 -63.43 -18.52
C ALA A 304 -36.16 -62.13 -19.32
N VAL A 305 -35.29 -61.16 -19.18
CA VAL A 305 -35.19 -60.01 -20.08
C VAL A 305 -33.94 -60.20 -20.93
N ALA A 306 -34.11 -60.08 -22.24
CA ALA A 306 -33.04 -60.27 -23.24
C ALA A 306 -31.91 -59.23 -23.03
N VAL A 307 -30.66 -59.72 -22.91
CA VAL A 307 -29.48 -58.90 -22.74
C VAL A 307 -29.03 -58.34 -24.09
N PRO A 308 -28.90 -57.02 -24.25
CA PRO A 308 -28.41 -56.38 -25.49
C PRO A 308 -26.99 -56.84 -25.80
N TRP A 309 -26.67 -56.95 -27.13
CA TRP A 309 -25.44 -57.53 -27.70
C TRP A 309 -24.13 -56.91 -27.24
N TRP A 310 -24.17 -55.65 -26.74
CA TRP A 310 -22.96 -54.95 -26.20
C TRP A 310 -22.53 -55.42 -24.81
N ARG A 311 -23.25 -56.38 -24.19
CA ARG A 311 -22.85 -57.01 -22.89
C ARG A 311 -22.12 -58.33 -23.04
N LYS A 312 -21.66 -58.70 -24.24
CA LYS A 312 -20.84 -59.90 -24.41
C LYS A 312 -19.44 -59.66 -23.87
N PRO A 313 -18.83 -60.58 -23.10
CA PRO A 313 -17.53 -60.37 -22.45
C PRO A 313 -16.38 -60.05 -23.41
N ALA A 314 -16.45 -60.48 -24.67
CA ALA A 314 -15.46 -60.16 -25.70
C ALA A 314 -15.50 -58.66 -26.13
N VAL A 315 -16.65 -57.96 -26.04
CA VAL A 315 -16.77 -56.56 -26.41
C VAL A 315 -16.31 -55.69 -25.26
N ILE A 316 -16.57 -56.10 -24.02
CA ILE A 316 -16.10 -55.39 -22.81
C ILE A 316 -14.58 -55.49 -22.67
N GLY A 317 -14.01 -56.66 -22.97
CA GLY A 317 -12.54 -56.86 -22.99
C GLY A 317 -11.83 -56.00 -24.04
N GLY A 318 -12.39 -55.91 -25.26
CA GLY A 318 -11.87 -55.03 -26.31
C GLY A 318 -11.96 -53.54 -26.00
N ALA A 319 -13.06 -53.13 -25.39
CA ALA A 319 -13.24 -51.72 -24.96
C ALA A 319 -12.29 -51.33 -23.79
N LEU A 320 -12.05 -52.26 -22.85
CA LEU A 320 -11.11 -52.03 -21.75
C LEU A 320 -9.64 -51.98 -22.21
N VAL A 321 -9.26 -52.82 -23.21
CA VAL A 321 -7.92 -52.74 -23.80
C VAL A 321 -7.75 -51.47 -24.62
N ALA A 322 -8.75 -51.07 -25.41
CA ALA A 322 -8.71 -49.77 -26.13
C ALA A 322 -8.64 -48.57 -25.16
N LEU A 323 -9.38 -48.61 -24.07
CA LEU A 323 -9.33 -47.57 -23.02
C LEU A 323 -7.98 -47.56 -22.29
N ALA A 324 -7.37 -48.73 -22.04
CA ALA A 324 -6.03 -48.84 -21.44
C ALA A 324 -4.91 -48.33 -22.38
N VAL A 325 -5.06 -48.56 -23.71
CA VAL A 325 -4.12 -48.06 -24.72
C VAL A 325 -4.26 -46.52 -24.86
N VAL A 326 -5.50 -46.00 -24.87
CA VAL A 326 -5.75 -44.57 -24.89
C VAL A 326 -5.28 -43.89 -23.57
N ALA A 327 -5.55 -44.49 -22.42
CA ALA A 327 -5.09 -44.02 -21.12
C ALA A 327 -3.57 -44.13 -20.98
N GLY A 328 -2.96 -45.20 -21.46
CA GLY A 328 -1.50 -45.35 -21.52
C GLY A 328 -0.84 -44.39 -22.49
N GLY A 329 -1.42 -44.14 -23.65
CA GLY A 329 -1.00 -43.11 -24.60
C GLY A 329 -1.15 -41.70 -24.04
N ALA A 330 -2.25 -41.41 -23.38
CA ALA A 330 -2.47 -40.14 -22.68
C ALA A 330 -1.52 -39.94 -21.49
N TYR A 331 -1.21 -41.04 -20.75
CA TYR A 331 -0.27 -41.03 -19.63
C TYR A 331 1.19 -40.86 -20.10
N VAL A 332 1.58 -41.45 -21.22
CA VAL A 332 2.91 -41.23 -21.82
C VAL A 332 3.01 -39.85 -22.45
N ALA A 333 1.94 -39.33 -23.08
CA ALA A 333 1.88 -37.99 -23.61
C ALA A 333 1.85 -36.92 -22.48
N ALA A 334 1.26 -37.22 -21.32
CA ALA A 334 1.28 -36.35 -20.13
C ALA A 334 2.64 -36.40 -19.41
N ARG A 335 3.37 -37.52 -19.44
CA ARG A 335 4.75 -37.62 -18.90
C ARG A 335 5.80 -36.99 -19.80
N GLY A 336 5.54 -36.86 -21.10
CA GLY A 336 6.44 -36.16 -22.04
C GLY A 336 6.28 -34.63 -22.05
N ARG A 337 5.22 -34.12 -21.43
CA ARG A 337 5.08 -32.70 -21.10
C ARG A 337 5.59 -32.55 -19.67
N GLY A 338 6.82 -32.07 -19.50
CA GLY A 338 7.21 -31.43 -18.25
C GLY A 338 6.10 -30.47 -17.80
N PRO A 339 6.00 -30.13 -16.48
CA PRO A 339 4.94 -29.29 -15.98
C PRO A 339 4.79 -28.07 -16.91
N ALA A 340 3.60 -27.89 -17.48
CA ALA A 340 3.29 -26.71 -18.26
C ALA A 340 3.68 -25.52 -17.38
N ALA A 341 4.67 -24.72 -17.82
CA ALA A 341 5.07 -23.52 -17.12
C ALA A 341 3.79 -22.74 -16.87
N SER A 342 3.50 -22.44 -15.60
CA SER A 342 2.34 -21.65 -15.20
C SER A 342 2.37 -20.35 -16.00
N GLU A 343 1.29 -19.98 -16.64
CA GLU A 343 1.17 -18.71 -17.38
C GLU A 343 0.86 -17.53 -16.43
N ASP A 344 1.11 -17.68 -15.12
CA ASP A 344 0.94 -16.57 -14.17
C ASP A 344 1.96 -15.48 -14.52
N PRO A 345 1.52 -14.27 -14.89
CA PRO A 345 2.40 -13.14 -15.19
C PRO A 345 3.38 -12.82 -14.06
N LEU A 346 3.07 -13.20 -12.81
CA LEU A 346 3.94 -13.01 -11.66
C LEU A 346 5.18 -13.91 -11.70
N ASP A 347 5.08 -15.12 -12.24
CA ASP A 347 6.23 -16.04 -12.29
C ASP A 347 7.39 -15.51 -13.14
N ARG A 348 7.11 -14.61 -14.08
CA ARG A 348 8.11 -13.93 -14.91
C ARG A 348 8.66 -12.64 -14.29
N LYS A 349 8.15 -12.21 -13.13
CA LYS A 349 8.68 -11.08 -12.38
C LYS A 349 9.81 -11.54 -11.45
N VAL A 350 10.95 -10.86 -11.52
CA VAL A 350 12.17 -11.20 -10.77
C VAL A 350 12.63 -10.00 -9.96
N ALA A 351 12.91 -10.20 -8.67
CA ALA A 351 13.62 -9.24 -7.83
C ALA A 351 15.02 -9.75 -7.51
N VAL A 352 16.03 -8.89 -7.59
CA VAL A 352 17.40 -9.19 -7.19
C VAL A 352 17.71 -8.39 -5.94
N ARG A 353 17.89 -9.05 -4.81
CA ARG A 353 18.31 -8.37 -3.56
C ARG A 353 19.76 -7.92 -3.66
N TYR A 354 20.07 -6.83 -2.94
CA TYR A 354 21.48 -6.42 -2.81
C TYR A 354 22.30 -7.54 -2.19
N PHE A 355 23.43 -7.86 -2.83
CA PHE A 355 24.35 -8.91 -2.39
C PHE A 355 24.93 -8.54 -1.03
N THR A 356 24.97 -9.49 -0.11
CA THR A 356 25.54 -9.33 1.22
C THR A 356 27.01 -9.71 1.23
N VAL A 357 27.81 -9.03 2.02
CA VAL A 357 29.24 -9.36 2.24
C VAL A 357 29.38 -9.98 3.62
N VAL A 358 29.97 -11.17 3.65
CA VAL A 358 30.19 -11.92 4.90
C VAL A 358 31.70 -12.08 5.10
N GLY A 359 32.24 -11.41 6.14
CA GLY A 359 33.68 -11.42 6.46
C GLY A 359 34.55 -10.56 5.51
N GLY A 360 35.81 -10.42 5.81
CA GLY A 360 36.79 -9.72 4.97
C GLY A 360 36.78 -8.19 5.07
N ASP A 361 37.52 -7.53 4.15
CA ASP A 361 37.58 -6.08 4.05
C ASP A 361 36.29 -5.53 3.45
N SER A 362 35.36 -5.18 4.31
CA SER A 362 34.05 -4.65 3.93
C SER A 362 34.15 -3.36 3.11
N ALA A 363 35.20 -2.55 3.31
CA ALA A 363 35.38 -1.30 2.59
C ALA A 363 35.61 -1.49 1.09
N GLN A 364 36.21 -2.63 0.67
CA GLN A 364 36.43 -2.96 -0.73
C GLN A 364 35.30 -3.83 -1.32
N LEU A 365 34.76 -4.77 -0.56
CA LEU A 365 33.80 -5.76 -1.06
C LEU A 365 32.35 -5.24 -1.13
N VAL A 366 31.93 -4.35 -0.21
CA VAL A 366 30.56 -3.80 -0.23
C VAL A 366 30.27 -3.05 -1.55
N PRO A 367 31.16 -2.17 -2.06
CA PRO A 367 30.92 -1.52 -3.35
C PRO A 367 30.83 -2.50 -4.53
N ALA A 368 31.60 -3.59 -4.47
CA ALA A 368 31.57 -4.62 -5.50
C ALA A 368 30.25 -5.41 -5.46
N ALA A 369 29.74 -5.72 -4.26
CA ALA A 369 28.46 -6.39 -4.05
C ALA A 369 27.29 -5.56 -4.60
N GLU A 370 27.27 -4.27 -4.29
CA GLU A 370 26.24 -3.33 -4.78
C GLU A 370 26.21 -3.29 -6.31
N ARG A 371 27.38 -3.12 -6.89
CA ARG A 371 27.49 -3.08 -8.34
C ARG A 371 27.11 -4.40 -9.01
N LEU A 372 27.54 -5.53 -8.45
CA LEU A 372 27.19 -6.86 -8.96
C LEU A 372 25.68 -7.03 -9.00
N THR A 373 24.98 -6.54 -7.96
CA THR A 373 23.51 -6.54 -7.89
C THR A 373 22.91 -5.70 -9.02
N GLU A 374 23.36 -4.46 -9.18
CA GLU A 374 22.81 -3.55 -10.20
C GLU A 374 23.12 -4.03 -11.62
N SER A 375 24.32 -4.55 -11.82
CA SER A 375 24.70 -5.15 -13.10
C SER A 375 23.84 -6.37 -13.43
N LEU A 376 23.55 -7.22 -12.44
CA LEU A 376 22.65 -8.36 -12.62
C LEU A 376 21.22 -7.92 -12.94
N ILE A 377 20.67 -6.94 -12.22
CA ILE A 377 19.36 -6.34 -12.52
C ILE A 377 19.34 -5.85 -13.97
N ASN A 378 20.32 -5.05 -14.38
CA ASN A 378 20.39 -4.51 -15.73
C ASN A 378 20.48 -5.61 -16.79
N GLN A 379 21.29 -6.65 -16.55
CA GLN A 379 21.46 -7.76 -17.50
C GLN A 379 20.17 -8.59 -17.62
N LEU A 380 19.52 -8.93 -16.50
CA LEU A 380 18.25 -9.66 -16.53
C LEU A 380 17.12 -8.85 -17.19
N SER A 381 17.13 -7.52 -17.04
CA SER A 381 16.18 -6.61 -17.69
C SER A 381 16.34 -6.57 -19.22
N THR A 382 17.44 -7.07 -19.79
CA THR A 382 17.59 -7.19 -21.25
C THR A 382 16.75 -8.32 -21.85
N SER A 383 16.29 -9.25 -21.03
CA SER A 383 15.43 -10.33 -21.48
C SER A 383 14.02 -9.84 -21.77
N ARG A 384 13.48 -10.08 -22.97
CA ARG A 384 12.10 -9.72 -23.34
C ARG A 384 11.01 -10.48 -22.57
N ARG A 385 11.38 -11.55 -21.87
CA ARG A 385 10.44 -12.44 -21.17
C ARG A 385 10.46 -12.34 -19.65
N LEU A 386 11.37 -11.53 -19.10
CA LEU A 386 11.45 -11.26 -17.67
C LEU A 386 11.04 -9.81 -17.38
N SER A 387 10.26 -9.62 -16.36
CA SER A 387 9.99 -8.31 -15.77
C SER A 387 10.84 -8.19 -14.49
N VAL A 388 11.92 -7.42 -14.53
CA VAL A 388 12.86 -7.32 -13.42
C VAL A 388 12.59 -6.05 -12.61
N ILE A 389 12.48 -6.18 -11.31
CA ILE A 389 12.32 -5.02 -10.42
C ILE A 389 13.57 -4.15 -10.49
N SER A 390 13.40 -2.86 -10.71
CA SER A 390 14.51 -1.91 -10.81
C SER A 390 15.34 -1.84 -9.52
N ALA A 391 16.58 -1.38 -9.63
CA ALA A 391 17.46 -1.20 -8.47
C ALA A 391 16.84 -0.31 -7.39
N ASN A 392 16.04 0.71 -7.76
CA ASN A 392 15.32 1.57 -6.84
C ASN A 392 14.22 0.82 -6.07
N GLY A 393 13.55 -0.13 -6.72
CA GLY A 393 12.51 -0.94 -6.09
C GLY A 393 13.07 -1.84 -4.98
N VAL A 394 14.28 -2.38 -5.16
CA VAL A 394 14.93 -3.24 -4.16
C VAL A 394 15.78 -2.47 -3.15
N ALA A 395 16.24 -1.26 -3.46
CA ALA A 395 17.12 -0.45 -2.61
C ALA A 395 16.52 -0.15 -1.23
N GLN A 396 15.21 0.05 -1.15
CA GLN A 396 14.50 0.29 0.11
C GLN A 396 14.56 -0.90 1.08
N TYR A 397 14.85 -2.11 0.58
CA TYR A 397 14.97 -3.33 1.38
C TYR A 397 16.41 -3.78 1.59
N ARG A 398 17.41 -2.94 1.26
CA ARG A 398 18.85 -3.28 1.34
C ARG A 398 19.27 -3.80 2.72
N ASN A 399 18.85 -3.08 3.77
CA ASN A 399 19.20 -3.38 5.17
C ASN A 399 18.06 -4.08 5.92
N ALA A 400 17.03 -4.54 5.22
CA ALA A 400 15.91 -5.22 5.84
C ALA A 400 16.24 -6.70 6.07
N GLU A 401 16.07 -7.16 7.30
CA GLU A 401 16.19 -8.58 7.66
C GLU A 401 14.87 -9.32 7.30
N LEU A 402 14.54 -9.34 5.99
CA LEU A 402 13.35 -10.00 5.46
C LEU A 402 13.74 -11.28 4.74
N GLY A 403 12.91 -12.32 4.88
CA GLY A 403 13.04 -13.55 4.10
C GLY A 403 12.77 -13.34 2.60
N PRO A 404 13.19 -14.29 1.74
CA PRO A 404 12.90 -14.21 0.31
C PRO A 404 11.41 -14.18 -0.03
N ASP A 405 10.59 -14.93 0.71
CA ASP A 405 9.13 -14.96 0.66
C ASP A 405 8.49 -13.59 0.92
N SER A 406 8.95 -12.93 1.98
CA SER A 406 8.50 -11.57 2.34
C SER A 406 8.86 -10.56 1.24
N ILE A 407 10.07 -10.65 0.68
CA ILE A 407 10.50 -9.81 -0.45
C ILE A 407 9.67 -10.12 -1.71
N ALA A 408 9.38 -11.39 -1.99
CA ALA A 408 8.55 -11.78 -3.12
C ALA A 408 7.14 -11.18 -3.02
N THR A 409 6.56 -11.21 -1.83
CA THR A 409 5.23 -10.65 -1.54
C THR A 409 5.23 -9.12 -1.65
N LEU A 410 6.20 -8.44 -1.04
CA LEU A 410 6.30 -6.98 -1.04
C LEU A 410 6.50 -6.39 -2.44
N LEU A 411 7.33 -7.06 -3.26
CA LEU A 411 7.64 -6.65 -4.61
C LEU A 411 6.72 -7.28 -5.66
N ARG A 412 5.79 -8.15 -5.25
CA ARG A 412 4.85 -8.89 -6.12
C ARG A 412 5.59 -9.59 -7.26
N VAL A 413 6.59 -10.40 -6.90
CA VAL A 413 7.41 -11.14 -7.86
C VAL A 413 7.30 -12.64 -7.64
N GLY A 414 7.47 -13.43 -8.71
CA GLY A 414 7.49 -14.87 -8.65
C GLY A 414 8.86 -15.44 -8.27
N THR A 415 9.95 -14.66 -8.48
CA THR A 415 11.31 -15.12 -8.20
C THR A 415 12.12 -14.06 -7.47
N VAL A 416 12.84 -14.46 -6.42
CA VAL A 416 13.81 -13.62 -5.70
C VAL A 416 15.21 -14.20 -5.86
N VAL A 417 16.15 -13.37 -6.33
CA VAL A 417 17.57 -13.70 -6.42
C VAL A 417 18.30 -13.07 -5.26
N GLN A 418 19.06 -13.84 -4.50
CA GLN A 418 19.88 -13.38 -3.38
C GLN A 418 21.32 -13.85 -3.57
N GLY A 419 22.27 -12.92 -3.41
CA GLY A 419 23.69 -13.22 -3.53
C GLY A 419 24.46 -12.92 -2.26
N MET A 420 25.56 -13.65 -2.06
CA MET A 420 26.51 -13.48 -0.97
C MET A 420 27.94 -13.49 -1.51
N ILE A 421 28.79 -12.61 -0.98
CA ILE A 421 30.21 -12.52 -1.31
C ILE A 421 31.03 -12.79 -0.07
N GLU A 422 31.92 -13.76 -0.15
CA GLU A 422 32.80 -14.19 0.92
C GLU A 422 34.27 -14.18 0.45
N PRO A 423 35.25 -13.85 1.30
CA PRO A 423 36.67 -14.07 1.00
C PRO A 423 36.97 -15.58 0.80
N ASP A 424 37.73 -15.94 -0.25
CA ASP A 424 38.23 -17.29 -0.49
C ASP A 424 39.78 -17.25 -0.54
N GLY A 425 40.40 -17.09 0.63
CA GLY A 425 41.82 -16.84 0.77
C GLY A 425 42.20 -15.36 0.61
N LYS A 426 43.52 -15.08 0.33
CA LYS A 426 44.03 -13.70 0.29
C LYS A 426 43.59 -12.93 -0.94
N ASP A 427 43.52 -13.56 -2.12
CA ASP A 427 43.40 -12.87 -3.42
C ASP A 427 42.12 -13.29 -4.17
N LYS A 428 41.28 -14.14 -3.63
CA LYS A 428 40.05 -14.61 -4.25
C LYS A 428 38.83 -14.30 -3.43
N VAL A 429 37.69 -14.23 -4.11
CA VAL A 429 36.35 -14.13 -3.48
C VAL A 429 35.46 -15.22 -4.03
N ARG A 430 34.54 -15.68 -3.18
CA ARG A 430 33.51 -16.64 -3.51
C ARG A 430 32.18 -15.89 -3.57
N ILE A 431 31.48 -16.00 -4.67
CA ILE A 431 30.14 -15.42 -4.88
C ILE A 431 29.17 -16.57 -4.93
N THR A 432 28.23 -16.62 -3.99
CA THR A 432 27.17 -17.64 -3.96
C THR A 432 25.84 -16.99 -4.25
N VAL A 433 25.06 -17.56 -5.19
CA VAL A 433 23.77 -17.02 -5.60
C VAL A 433 22.69 -18.08 -5.38
N HIS A 434 21.64 -17.68 -4.70
CA HIS A 434 20.43 -18.45 -4.45
C HIS A 434 19.26 -17.84 -5.23
N LEU A 435 18.40 -18.68 -5.77
CA LEU A 435 17.13 -18.28 -6.35
C LEU A 435 16.01 -18.92 -5.54
N TYR A 436 15.01 -18.13 -5.21
CA TYR A 436 13.86 -18.55 -4.43
C TYR A 436 12.58 -18.27 -5.22
N ASP A 437 11.60 -19.15 -5.10
CA ASP A 437 10.25 -18.86 -5.57
C ASP A 437 9.52 -17.93 -4.61
N ARG A 438 8.27 -17.61 -4.90
CA ARG A 438 7.45 -16.70 -4.08
C ARG A 438 7.13 -17.25 -2.69
N SER A 439 7.26 -18.54 -2.45
CA SER A 439 7.09 -19.16 -1.14
C SER A 439 8.37 -19.14 -0.29
N GLY A 440 9.49 -18.70 -0.86
CA GLY A 440 10.80 -18.75 -0.23
C GLY A 440 11.53 -20.09 -0.42
N ALA A 441 10.97 -21.00 -1.20
CA ALA A 441 11.62 -22.28 -1.52
C ALA A 441 12.69 -22.09 -2.60
N ASN A 442 13.79 -22.86 -2.51
CA ASN A 442 14.89 -22.78 -3.47
C ASN A 442 14.47 -23.25 -4.87
N LEU A 443 14.68 -22.43 -5.88
CA LEU A 443 14.53 -22.74 -7.30
C LEU A 443 15.80 -23.41 -7.86
N GLY A 444 16.25 -24.48 -7.26
CA GLY A 444 17.44 -25.22 -7.65
C GLY A 444 18.61 -25.09 -6.67
N SER A 445 19.75 -25.72 -6.99
CA SER A 445 20.93 -25.67 -6.12
C SER A 445 21.64 -24.31 -6.21
N PRO A 446 22.19 -23.80 -5.10
CA PRO A 446 22.97 -22.57 -5.08
C PRO A 446 24.12 -22.62 -6.09
N LYS A 447 24.35 -21.52 -6.77
CA LYS A 447 25.44 -21.39 -7.74
C LYS A 447 26.62 -20.66 -7.11
N THR A 448 27.79 -21.28 -7.15
CA THR A 448 29.00 -20.71 -6.54
C THR A 448 30.05 -20.41 -7.63
N ILE A 449 30.56 -19.19 -7.61
CA ILE A 449 31.56 -18.67 -8.56
C ILE A 449 32.75 -18.19 -7.76
N LYS A 450 33.95 -18.61 -8.15
CA LYS A 450 35.25 -18.15 -7.57
C LYS A 450 35.97 -17.27 -8.56
N VAL A 451 36.37 -16.07 -8.14
CA VAL A 451 37.10 -15.08 -8.98
C VAL A 451 38.18 -14.39 -8.16
N GLY A 452 39.22 -13.89 -8.84
CA GLY A 452 40.21 -13.01 -8.24
C GLY A 452 39.57 -11.67 -7.81
N LYS A 453 40.07 -11.03 -6.75
CA LYS A 453 39.62 -9.70 -6.30
C LYS A 453 39.78 -8.66 -7.40
N ASP A 454 40.82 -8.76 -8.21
CA ASP A 454 41.11 -7.93 -9.37
C ASP A 454 40.23 -8.24 -10.59
N GLU A 455 39.60 -9.43 -10.61
CA GLU A 455 38.73 -9.87 -11.69
C GLU A 455 37.22 -9.81 -11.35
N LEU A 456 36.85 -9.14 -10.28
CA LEU A 456 35.42 -9.00 -9.85
C LEU A 456 34.52 -8.47 -10.97
N PHE A 457 35.05 -7.64 -11.89
CA PHE A 457 34.30 -7.16 -13.04
C PHE A 457 33.92 -8.27 -14.04
N LYS A 458 34.74 -9.37 -14.16
CA LYS A 458 34.42 -10.54 -14.97
C LYS A 458 33.39 -11.44 -14.32
N ALA A 459 33.16 -11.29 -13.00
CA ALA A 459 32.16 -12.05 -12.29
C ALA A 459 30.72 -11.66 -12.68
N GLU A 460 30.51 -10.42 -13.11
CA GLU A 460 29.17 -9.92 -13.47
C GLU A 460 28.50 -10.76 -14.55
N GLU A 461 29.25 -11.09 -15.62
CA GLU A 461 28.73 -11.89 -16.72
C GLU A 461 28.51 -13.35 -16.31
N LYS A 462 29.45 -13.94 -15.55
CA LYS A 462 29.32 -15.31 -15.04
C LYS A 462 28.12 -15.48 -14.10
N VAL A 463 27.94 -14.52 -13.18
CA VAL A 463 26.79 -14.52 -12.26
C VAL A 463 25.48 -14.44 -13.04
N ALA A 464 25.37 -13.57 -14.03
CA ALA A 464 24.18 -13.45 -14.85
C ALA A 464 23.87 -14.73 -15.64
N GLN A 465 24.89 -15.35 -16.22
CA GLN A 465 24.73 -16.63 -16.95
C GLN A 465 24.26 -17.77 -16.04
N GLU A 466 24.85 -17.89 -14.84
CA GLU A 466 24.43 -18.91 -13.87
C GLU A 466 22.99 -18.67 -13.37
N VAL A 467 22.62 -17.43 -13.04
CA VAL A 467 21.23 -17.06 -12.67
C VAL A 467 20.27 -17.43 -13.80
N LEU A 468 20.61 -17.07 -15.03
CA LEU A 468 19.79 -17.43 -16.20
C LEU A 468 19.66 -18.93 -16.42
N SER A 469 20.73 -19.70 -16.17
CA SER A 469 20.66 -21.15 -16.30
C SER A 469 19.59 -21.75 -15.37
N VAL A 470 19.46 -21.23 -14.14
CA VAL A 470 18.44 -21.64 -13.17
C VAL A 470 17.05 -21.13 -13.60
N LEU A 471 16.94 -19.86 -14.02
CA LEU A 471 15.67 -19.29 -14.50
C LEU A 471 15.15 -20.03 -15.74
N ARG A 472 16.01 -20.43 -16.67
CA ARG A 472 15.62 -21.24 -17.84
C ARG A 472 15.08 -22.61 -17.42
N SER A 473 15.71 -23.24 -16.43
CA SER A 473 15.25 -24.52 -15.90
C SER A 473 13.89 -24.42 -15.21
N ALA A 474 13.63 -23.31 -14.52
CA ALA A 474 12.41 -23.11 -13.73
C ALA A 474 11.24 -22.52 -14.55
N LEU A 475 11.53 -21.55 -15.45
CA LEU A 475 10.52 -20.74 -16.15
C LEU A 475 10.44 -21.02 -17.67
N GLY A 476 11.28 -21.93 -18.18
CA GLY A 476 11.28 -22.38 -19.58
C GLY A 476 12.49 -21.92 -20.40
N PRO A 477 12.85 -22.68 -21.47
CA PRO A 477 14.11 -22.52 -22.22
C PRO A 477 14.19 -21.25 -23.08
N THR A 478 13.12 -20.50 -23.22
CA THR A 478 13.00 -19.36 -24.13
C THR A 478 13.49 -18.02 -23.55
N ILE A 479 14.11 -18.03 -22.36
CA ILE A 479 14.71 -16.86 -21.73
C ILE A 479 16.12 -16.67 -22.27
N GLU A 480 16.34 -15.64 -23.08
CA GLU A 480 17.64 -15.26 -23.64
C GLU A 480 18.02 -13.85 -23.19
N LEU A 481 19.33 -13.63 -22.92
CA LEU A 481 19.88 -12.30 -22.81
C LEU A 481 20.26 -11.80 -24.19
N GLN A 482 19.95 -10.55 -24.51
CA GLN A 482 20.64 -9.86 -25.58
C GLN A 482 22.07 -9.56 -25.11
N GLU A 483 23.09 -9.87 -25.95
CA GLU A 483 24.47 -9.49 -25.64
C GLU A 483 24.54 -7.99 -25.30
N ALA A 484 25.08 -7.71 -24.12
CA ALA A 484 25.28 -6.33 -23.68
C ALA A 484 26.44 -5.71 -24.48
N GLN A 485 26.15 -5.02 -25.57
CA GLN A 485 27.11 -4.36 -26.44
C GLN A 485 27.92 -3.23 -25.79
N SER A 486 27.78 -2.94 -24.51
CA SER A 486 28.23 -1.67 -23.92
C SER A 486 29.25 -1.78 -22.79
N LYS A 487 29.95 -2.91 -22.60
CA LYS A 487 30.91 -3.05 -21.49
C LYS A 487 32.34 -2.72 -21.89
N THR A 488 33.02 -1.87 -21.09
CA THR A 488 34.46 -1.66 -21.18
C THR A 488 35.22 -2.91 -20.76
N LYS A 489 36.33 -3.18 -21.49
CA LYS A 489 37.37 -4.17 -21.11
C LYS A 489 38.50 -3.53 -20.28
N ASN A 490 38.45 -2.21 -20.10
CA ASN A 490 39.48 -1.43 -19.39
C ASN A 490 39.15 -1.34 -17.89
N LEU A 491 39.93 -2.02 -17.06
CA LEU A 491 39.76 -2.05 -15.61
C LEU A 491 39.89 -0.66 -14.96
N ASN A 492 40.79 0.20 -15.46
CA ASN A 492 40.93 1.54 -14.92
C ASN A 492 39.69 2.39 -15.22
N ALA A 493 39.17 2.35 -16.46
CA ALA A 493 37.94 3.02 -16.83
C ALA A 493 36.77 2.56 -15.95
N TRP A 494 36.65 1.26 -15.74
CA TRP A 494 35.62 0.64 -14.90
C TRP A 494 35.75 1.07 -13.43
N THR A 495 36.94 1.13 -12.87
CA THR A 495 37.17 1.56 -11.47
C THR A 495 36.78 3.03 -11.27
N LEU A 496 37.23 3.90 -12.20
CA LEU A 496 36.89 5.33 -12.18
C LEU A 496 35.37 5.55 -12.28
N PHE A 497 34.70 4.82 -13.18
CA PHE A 497 33.25 4.87 -13.34
C PHE A 497 32.51 4.51 -12.06
N ASN A 498 32.95 3.46 -11.35
CA ASN A 498 32.33 3.04 -10.10
C ASN A 498 32.46 4.06 -8.98
N ARG A 499 33.63 4.68 -8.89
CA ARG A 499 33.85 5.77 -7.94
C ARG A 499 32.97 6.98 -8.28
N ALA A 500 32.77 7.26 -9.56
CA ALA A 500 31.90 8.33 -10.04
C ALA A 500 30.42 8.06 -9.68
N GLU A 501 29.92 6.83 -9.95
CA GLU A 501 28.54 6.42 -9.61
C GLU A 501 28.29 6.49 -8.11
N ARG A 502 29.24 6.05 -7.29
CA ARG A 502 29.13 6.21 -5.83
C ARG A 502 28.99 7.67 -5.44
N ALA A 503 29.88 8.55 -5.97
CA ALA A 503 29.83 9.97 -5.67
C ALA A 503 28.49 10.62 -6.09
N ARG A 504 27.92 10.19 -7.22
CA ARG A 504 26.61 10.65 -7.68
C ARG A 504 25.46 10.18 -6.75
N LYS A 505 25.46 8.91 -6.34
CA LYS A 505 24.44 8.33 -5.45
C LYS A 505 24.52 8.85 -4.02
N ASP A 506 25.71 9.18 -3.52
CA ASP A 506 25.89 9.79 -2.20
C ASP A 506 25.09 11.09 -2.06
N VAL A 507 24.81 11.81 -3.17
CA VAL A 507 24.03 13.04 -3.16
C VAL A 507 22.60 12.83 -2.67
N ALA A 508 21.98 11.71 -3.01
CA ALA A 508 20.62 11.39 -2.52
C ALA A 508 20.61 11.19 -0.99
N VAL A 509 21.66 10.54 -0.46
CA VAL A 509 21.82 10.35 0.99
C VAL A 509 22.10 11.70 1.66
N LEU A 510 23.00 12.50 1.13
CA LEU A 510 23.34 13.83 1.68
C LEU A 510 22.09 14.73 1.74
N THR A 511 21.28 14.76 0.70
CA THR A 511 20.05 15.55 0.68
C THR A 511 19.00 15.05 1.68
N SER A 512 18.89 13.75 1.88
CA SER A 512 17.97 13.17 2.88
C SER A 512 18.41 13.43 4.33
N THR A 513 19.71 13.62 4.57
CA THR A 513 20.28 13.95 5.89
C THR A 513 20.39 15.46 6.16
N GLY A 514 19.89 16.30 5.24
CA GLY A 514 19.84 17.75 5.41
C GLY A 514 21.11 18.51 5.02
N ALA A 515 22.02 17.88 4.26
CA ALA A 515 23.19 18.58 3.73
C ALA A 515 22.78 19.74 2.81
N ASP A 516 23.60 20.80 2.79
CA ASP A 516 23.33 21.97 1.96
C ASP A 516 23.51 21.69 0.46
N SER A 517 22.91 22.55 -0.36
CA SER A 517 22.99 22.43 -1.82
C SER A 517 24.42 22.53 -2.36
N ALA A 518 25.31 23.29 -1.69
CA ALA A 518 26.70 23.46 -2.12
C ALA A 518 27.48 22.14 -1.98
N THR A 519 27.32 21.43 -0.88
CA THR A 519 27.91 20.11 -0.64
C THR A 519 27.43 19.09 -1.69
N ALA A 520 26.12 19.08 -2.00
CA ALA A 520 25.55 18.22 -3.03
C ALA A 520 26.14 18.52 -4.42
N ILE A 521 26.24 19.78 -4.80
CA ILE A 521 26.82 20.24 -6.08
C ILE A 521 28.31 19.88 -6.18
N ALA A 522 29.08 20.08 -5.12
CA ALA A 522 30.51 19.71 -5.09
C ALA A 522 30.70 18.19 -5.29
N ARG A 523 29.83 17.37 -4.69
CA ARG A 523 29.85 15.92 -4.86
C ARG A 523 29.50 15.49 -6.30
N LEU A 524 28.53 16.16 -6.93
CA LEU A 524 28.22 15.97 -8.36
C LEU A 524 29.40 16.38 -9.26
N GLY A 525 30.10 17.48 -8.95
CA GLY A 525 31.32 17.87 -9.65
C GLY A 525 32.43 16.82 -9.57
N THR A 526 32.58 16.18 -8.41
CA THR A 526 33.49 15.04 -8.23
C THR A 526 33.08 13.86 -9.14
N ALA A 527 31.78 13.55 -9.18
CA ALA A 527 31.26 12.49 -10.04
C ALA A 527 31.54 12.80 -11.55
N ASP A 528 31.25 14.01 -12.02
CA ASP A 528 31.54 14.41 -13.42
C ASP A 528 33.00 14.27 -13.79
N SER A 529 33.90 14.69 -12.89
CA SER A 529 35.36 14.59 -13.11
C SER A 529 35.82 13.13 -13.23
N LEU A 530 35.29 12.26 -12.39
CA LEU A 530 35.62 10.82 -12.44
C LEU A 530 35.03 10.13 -13.68
N PHE A 531 33.81 10.47 -14.12
CA PHE A 531 33.23 9.96 -15.38
C PHE A 531 34.01 10.44 -16.58
N ARG A 532 34.49 11.70 -16.57
CA ARG A 532 35.40 12.23 -17.63
C ARG A 532 36.67 11.41 -17.69
N ALA A 533 37.32 11.13 -16.55
CA ALA A 533 38.51 10.31 -16.48
C ALA A 533 38.26 8.86 -16.97
N ALA A 534 37.12 8.29 -16.63
CA ALA A 534 36.70 6.96 -17.10
C ALA A 534 36.59 6.92 -18.66
N ARG A 535 35.96 7.96 -19.24
CA ARG A 535 35.86 8.12 -20.70
C ARG A 535 37.23 8.29 -21.37
N THR A 536 38.13 9.04 -20.76
CA THR A 536 39.49 9.19 -21.26
C THR A 536 40.25 7.86 -21.24
N ALA A 537 40.04 7.03 -20.21
CA ALA A 537 40.63 5.72 -20.10
C ALA A 537 40.09 4.70 -21.13
N ASP A 538 38.80 4.84 -21.52
CA ASP A 538 38.20 4.03 -22.60
C ASP A 538 37.22 4.90 -23.42
N SER A 539 37.73 5.43 -24.53
CA SER A 539 36.97 6.32 -25.42
C SER A 539 35.85 5.63 -26.23
N LYS A 540 35.87 4.29 -26.29
CA LYS A 540 34.87 3.48 -26.99
C LYS A 540 33.69 3.12 -26.09
N TRP A 541 33.79 3.38 -24.81
CA TRP A 541 32.71 3.10 -23.84
C TRP A 541 31.78 4.30 -23.72
N VAL A 542 30.49 4.13 -24.14
CA VAL A 542 29.51 5.20 -24.19
C VAL A 542 29.00 5.61 -22.80
N GLU A 543 28.93 4.65 -21.86
CA GLU A 543 28.24 4.84 -20.56
C GLU A 543 28.77 6.02 -19.73
N PRO A 544 30.10 6.29 -19.64
CA PRO A 544 30.59 7.47 -18.93
C PRO A 544 30.06 8.80 -19.50
N ALA A 545 29.86 8.90 -20.82
CA ALA A 545 29.29 10.10 -21.42
C ALA A 545 27.82 10.27 -21.06
N LEU A 546 27.04 9.20 -21.10
CA LEU A 546 25.62 9.18 -20.69
C LEU A 546 25.45 9.57 -19.21
N GLN A 547 26.30 9.04 -18.33
CA GLN A 547 26.24 9.37 -16.90
C GLN A 547 26.64 10.83 -16.59
N ARG A 548 27.47 11.45 -17.40
CA ARG A 548 27.76 12.89 -17.29
C ARG A 548 26.54 13.75 -17.62
N VAL A 549 25.69 13.32 -18.54
CA VAL A 549 24.40 13.97 -18.80
C VAL A 549 23.50 13.82 -17.58
N GLN A 550 23.43 12.64 -17.01
CA GLN A 550 22.63 12.39 -15.80
C GLN A 550 23.11 13.24 -14.61
N VAL A 551 24.41 13.41 -14.43
CA VAL A 551 24.98 14.32 -13.42
C VAL A 551 24.50 15.76 -13.63
N ALA A 552 24.41 16.24 -14.86
CA ALA A 552 23.91 17.57 -15.16
C ALA A 552 22.41 17.70 -14.83
N LEU A 553 21.61 16.68 -15.14
CA LEU A 553 20.19 16.64 -14.78
C LEU A 553 19.99 16.59 -13.25
N ASP A 554 20.82 15.83 -12.53
CA ASP A 554 20.79 15.80 -11.06
C ASP A 554 21.22 17.15 -10.48
N HIS A 555 22.22 17.84 -11.06
CA HIS A 555 22.67 19.17 -10.66
C HIS A 555 21.57 20.22 -10.87
N ARG A 556 20.80 20.11 -11.94
CA ARG A 556 19.68 21.04 -12.24
C ARG A 556 18.71 21.21 -11.06
N ARG A 557 18.51 20.19 -10.25
CA ARG A 557 17.60 20.22 -9.08
C ARG A 557 18.01 21.23 -8.01
N PHE A 558 19.28 21.60 -7.96
CA PHE A 558 19.85 22.56 -6.99
C PHE A 558 19.99 23.96 -7.55
N VAL A 559 19.79 24.16 -8.85
CA VAL A 559 19.91 25.47 -9.51
C VAL A 559 18.57 26.19 -9.49
N LYS A 560 18.51 27.35 -8.83
CA LYS A 560 17.28 28.18 -8.69
C LYS A 560 17.13 29.20 -9.82
N ASP A 561 18.24 29.71 -10.35
CA ASP A 561 18.27 30.71 -11.42
C ASP A 561 18.04 30.04 -12.78
N ASP A 562 17.04 30.57 -13.53
CA ASP A 562 16.63 30.02 -14.82
C ASP A 562 17.73 30.15 -15.91
N SER A 563 18.52 31.25 -15.91
CA SER A 563 19.61 31.43 -16.85
C SER A 563 20.74 30.44 -16.64
N THR A 564 21.16 30.25 -15.38
CA THR A 564 22.15 29.22 -14.98
C THR A 564 21.65 27.81 -15.30
N ALA A 565 20.36 27.54 -15.13
CA ALA A 565 19.76 26.26 -15.46
C ALA A 565 19.80 25.99 -16.98
N VAL A 566 19.49 26.97 -17.82
CA VAL A 566 19.58 26.82 -19.28
C VAL A 566 21.02 26.56 -19.70
N ALA A 567 22.01 27.32 -19.20
CA ALA A 567 23.42 27.11 -19.51
C ALA A 567 23.94 25.72 -19.10
N LEU A 568 23.49 25.20 -17.93
CA LEU A 568 23.81 23.85 -17.47
C LEU A 568 23.23 22.78 -18.43
N LEU A 569 22.00 22.99 -18.93
CA LEU A 569 21.33 22.07 -19.85
C LEU A 569 21.93 22.12 -21.25
N ASP A 570 22.46 23.29 -21.71
CA ASP A 570 23.26 23.40 -22.93
C ASP A 570 24.54 22.55 -22.82
N THR A 571 25.21 22.59 -21.66
CA THR A 571 26.36 21.73 -21.39
C THR A 571 25.96 20.26 -21.40
N ALA A 572 24.77 19.91 -20.87
CA ALA A 572 24.24 18.54 -20.90
C ALA A 572 23.99 18.07 -22.35
N ASN A 573 23.41 18.93 -23.21
CA ASN A 573 23.22 18.60 -24.63
C ASN A 573 24.54 18.36 -25.37
N ALA A 574 25.59 19.16 -25.11
CA ALA A 574 26.92 18.91 -25.67
C ALA A 574 27.46 17.52 -25.26
N ARG A 575 27.19 17.08 -24.03
CA ARG A 575 27.56 15.74 -23.54
C ARG A 575 26.76 14.62 -24.21
N VAL A 576 25.51 14.88 -24.58
CA VAL A 576 24.69 13.93 -25.38
C VAL A 576 25.31 13.74 -26.76
N GLU A 577 25.77 14.82 -27.42
CA GLU A 577 26.50 14.72 -28.69
C GLU A 577 27.79 13.88 -28.56
N GLU A 578 28.53 14.03 -27.43
CA GLU A 578 29.65 13.17 -27.14
C GLU A 578 29.29 11.69 -27.06
N ALA A 579 28.10 11.36 -26.54
CA ALA A 579 27.62 9.97 -26.51
C ALA A 579 27.26 9.45 -27.90
N PHE A 580 26.66 10.28 -28.76
CA PHE A 580 26.32 9.90 -30.15
C PHE A 580 27.57 9.69 -31.02
N LEU A 581 28.70 10.39 -30.76
CA LEU A 581 29.94 10.13 -31.42
C LEU A 581 30.49 8.72 -31.13
N VAL A 582 30.14 8.11 -30.01
CA VAL A 582 30.56 6.75 -29.65
C VAL A 582 29.52 5.72 -30.14
N ASP A 583 28.22 6.00 -29.98
CA ASP A 583 27.12 5.14 -30.42
C ASP A 583 26.00 6.00 -31.00
N ALA A 584 25.99 6.18 -32.31
CA ALA A 584 25.01 6.97 -33.03
C ALA A 584 23.56 6.40 -32.94
N ASN A 585 23.44 5.14 -32.54
CA ASN A 585 22.13 4.44 -32.41
C ASN A 585 21.67 4.26 -30.98
N SER A 586 22.30 4.88 -30.00
CA SER A 586 22.01 4.72 -28.59
C SER A 586 20.58 5.21 -28.24
N ALA A 587 19.69 4.29 -27.91
CA ALA A 587 18.36 4.61 -27.40
C ALA A 587 18.43 5.45 -26.10
N ARG A 588 19.41 5.17 -25.24
CA ARG A 588 19.64 5.91 -24.00
C ARG A 588 20.10 7.34 -24.24
N ALA A 589 20.93 7.58 -25.27
CA ALA A 589 21.32 8.94 -25.65
C ALA A 589 20.12 9.75 -26.16
N LEU A 590 19.24 9.14 -26.97
CA LEU A 590 17.98 9.76 -27.41
C LEU A 590 17.05 10.10 -26.24
N GLU A 591 16.89 9.20 -25.29
CA GLU A 591 16.13 9.44 -24.05
C GLU A 591 16.67 10.65 -23.29
N LEU A 592 17.99 10.69 -23.06
CA LEU A 592 18.62 11.80 -22.34
C LEU A 592 18.52 13.12 -23.12
N ARG A 593 18.66 13.09 -24.47
CA ARG A 593 18.42 14.25 -25.33
C ARG A 593 17.02 14.83 -25.08
N GLY A 594 15.99 14.00 -25.24
CA GLY A 594 14.62 14.45 -25.06
C GLY A 594 14.33 14.92 -23.63
N THR A 595 14.95 14.31 -22.62
CA THR A 595 14.83 14.76 -21.23
C THR A 595 15.47 16.11 -21.00
N VAL A 596 16.68 16.36 -21.55
CA VAL A 596 17.40 17.63 -21.44
C VAL A 596 16.64 18.73 -22.16
N ASP A 597 16.14 18.51 -23.37
CA ASP A 597 15.39 19.49 -24.14
C ASP A 597 14.07 19.87 -23.46
N TYR A 598 13.36 18.89 -22.87
CA TYR A 598 12.17 19.16 -22.07
C TYR A 598 12.48 19.96 -20.79
N GLU A 599 13.55 19.62 -20.05
CA GLU A 599 13.98 20.40 -18.88
C GLU A 599 14.41 21.82 -19.28
N LYS A 600 15.09 21.98 -20.43
CA LYS A 600 15.48 23.29 -20.98
C LYS A 600 14.26 24.13 -21.38
N TRP A 601 13.25 23.50 -21.99
CA TRP A 601 11.98 24.17 -22.30
C TRP A 601 11.30 24.68 -21.01
N LYS A 602 11.30 23.92 -19.91
CA LYS A 602 10.74 24.34 -18.62
C LYS A 602 11.53 25.51 -18.00
N ALA A 603 12.85 25.38 -17.94
CA ALA A 603 13.72 26.43 -17.40
C ALA A 603 13.68 27.71 -18.25
N GLY A 604 13.53 27.56 -19.57
CA GLY A 604 13.54 28.66 -20.51
C GLY A 604 12.29 29.54 -20.56
N ARG A 605 11.25 29.25 -19.76
CA ARG A 605 9.97 29.97 -19.82
C ARG A 605 10.10 31.49 -19.63
N ARG A 606 11.09 31.96 -18.88
CA ARG A 606 11.31 33.39 -18.56
C ARG A 606 12.53 34.00 -19.20
N VAL A 607 13.44 33.18 -19.73
CA VAL A 607 14.77 33.59 -20.17
C VAL A 607 15.02 33.32 -21.67
N LEU A 608 14.27 32.41 -22.30
CA LEU A 608 14.35 32.14 -23.72
C LEU A 608 13.21 32.84 -24.47
N ASP A 609 13.51 33.40 -25.67
CA ASP A 609 12.48 33.89 -26.56
C ASP A 609 11.63 32.77 -27.15
N ALA A 610 10.48 33.12 -27.71
CA ALA A 610 9.52 32.13 -28.22
C ALA A 610 10.08 31.29 -29.38
N GLN A 611 10.95 31.87 -30.22
CA GLN A 611 11.52 31.17 -31.39
C GLN A 611 12.50 30.08 -30.94
N THR A 612 13.33 30.37 -29.96
CA THR A 612 14.28 29.41 -29.38
C THR A 612 13.59 28.35 -28.53
N ARG A 613 12.52 28.72 -27.80
CA ARG A 613 11.86 27.81 -26.88
C ARG A 613 10.86 26.85 -27.55
N ALA A 614 10.11 27.32 -28.56
CA ALA A 614 9.04 26.53 -29.16
C ALA A 614 9.51 25.18 -29.76
N PRO A 615 10.64 25.09 -30.48
CA PRO A 615 11.11 23.81 -31.02
C PRO A 615 11.45 22.79 -29.95
N LEU A 616 12.00 23.21 -28.81
CA LEU A 616 12.52 22.32 -27.76
C LEU A 616 11.48 21.28 -27.31
N LEU A 617 10.20 21.65 -27.26
CA LEU A 617 9.16 20.74 -26.82
C LEU A 617 8.84 19.66 -27.86
N ASN A 618 8.92 19.98 -29.13
CA ASN A 618 8.73 19.02 -30.24
C ASN A 618 9.96 18.15 -30.43
N ASP A 619 11.16 18.73 -30.32
CA ASP A 619 12.43 17.99 -30.40
C ASP A 619 12.55 16.98 -29.25
N ALA A 620 12.10 17.36 -28.04
CA ALA A 620 12.03 16.48 -26.89
C ALA A 620 11.07 15.29 -27.12
N GLU A 621 9.88 15.57 -27.66
CA GLU A 621 8.89 14.53 -27.99
C GLU A 621 9.47 13.55 -29.02
N ASP A 622 10.01 14.05 -30.13
CA ASP A 622 10.59 13.25 -31.21
C ASP A 622 11.73 12.36 -30.70
N ALA A 623 12.67 12.92 -29.91
CA ALA A 623 13.76 12.17 -29.35
C ALA A 623 13.29 11.06 -28.39
N LEU A 624 12.29 11.33 -27.55
CA LEU A 624 11.75 10.34 -26.62
C LEU A 624 10.96 9.23 -27.35
N LEU A 625 10.21 9.57 -28.40
CA LEU A 625 9.50 8.57 -29.21
C LEU A 625 10.49 7.68 -29.97
N LYS A 626 11.54 8.25 -30.56
CA LYS A 626 12.63 7.48 -31.18
C LYS A 626 13.39 6.60 -30.19
N ALA A 627 13.57 7.06 -28.97
CA ALA A 627 14.15 6.22 -27.90
C ALA A 627 13.30 4.98 -27.62
N ILE A 628 11.97 5.14 -27.54
CA ILE A 628 11.01 4.04 -27.33
C ILE A 628 11.00 3.10 -28.55
N GLU A 629 11.05 3.63 -29.77
CA GLU A 629 11.08 2.83 -31.01
C GLU A 629 12.34 1.93 -31.05
N LYS A 630 13.50 2.46 -30.62
CA LYS A 630 14.76 1.71 -30.58
C LYS A 630 14.81 0.71 -29.41
N ASP A 631 14.29 1.08 -28.24
CA ASP A 631 14.23 0.21 -27.06
C ASP A 631 12.99 0.54 -26.21
N ASP A 632 11.91 -0.20 -26.44
CA ASP A 632 10.63 -0.06 -25.72
C ASP A 632 10.69 -0.44 -24.22
N ARG A 633 11.80 -1.06 -23.78
CA ARG A 633 12.03 -1.42 -22.37
C ARG A 633 12.44 -0.22 -21.52
N LEU A 634 12.94 0.84 -22.14
CA LEU A 634 13.22 2.09 -21.44
C LEU A 634 11.92 2.68 -20.86
N VAL A 635 11.85 2.77 -19.55
CA VAL A 635 10.62 3.24 -18.87
C VAL A 635 10.61 4.76 -18.71
N THR A 636 11.76 5.36 -18.49
CA THR A 636 11.90 6.80 -18.25
C THR A 636 11.35 7.66 -19.41
N PRO A 637 11.51 7.29 -20.71
CA PRO A 637 10.90 8.05 -21.81
C PRO A 637 9.38 8.17 -21.69
N TYR A 638 8.69 7.10 -21.27
CA TYR A 638 7.23 7.15 -21.06
C TYR A 638 6.87 8.12 -19.94
N ALA A 639 7.62 8.11 -18.84
CA ALA A 639 7.41 9.01 -17.72
C ALA A 639 7.65 10.49 -18.11
N THR A 640 8.69 10.77 -18.91
CA THR A 640 9.00 12.12 -19.41
C THR A 640 7.97 12.58 -20.42
N LEU A 641 7.56 11.73 -21.37
CA LEU A 641 6.50 12.02 -22.33
C LEU A 641 5.16 12.30 -21.63
N SER A 642 4.84 11.57 -20.58
CA SER A 642 3.65 11.86 -19.79
C SER A 642 3.67 13.29 -19.23
N ALA A 643 4.82 13.76 -18.75
CA ALA A 643 4.98 15.14 -18.26
C ALA A 643 4.86 16.17 -19.41
N LEU A 644 5.51 15.88 -20.51
CA LEU A 644 5.52 16.72 -21.70
C LEU A 644 4.10 16.88 -22.29
N TYR A 645 3.35 15.78 -22.43
CA TYR A 645 1.96 15.84 -22.93
C TYR A 645 1.03 16.60 -21.97
N TYR A 646 1.25 16.47 -20.66
CA TYR A 646 0.48 17.27 -19.70
C TYR A 646 0.74 18.77 -19.87
N ASP A 647 1.99 19.19 -20.08
CA ASP A 647 2.34 20.57 -20.38
C ASP A 647 1.80 21.05 -21.75
N LYS A 648 1.73 20.16 -22.76
CA LYS A 648 1.04 20.39 -24.04
C LYS A 648 -0.50 20.44 -23.93
N LYS A 649 -1.09 20.20 -22.74
CA LYS A 649 -2.53 20.05 -22.50
C LYS A 649 -3.17 18.84 -23.20
N ASP A 650 -2.38 17.91 -23.67
CA ASP A 650 -2.83 16.63 -24.19
C ASP A 650 -2.92 15.61 -23.05
N VAL A 651 -4.03 15.72 -22.29
CA VAL A 651 -4.24 14.92 -21.08
C VAL A 651 -4.42 13.43 -21.43
N SER A 652 -4.99 13.12 -22.57
CA SER A 652 -5.21 11.73 -23.01
C SER A 652 -3.88 10.99 -23.22
N ASN A 653 -2.96 11.57 -23.98
CA ASN A 653 -1.63 11.01 -24.20
C ASN A 653 -0.79 11.04 -22.90
N SER A 654 -0.94 12.08 -22.09
CA SER A 654 -0.31 12.15 -20.76
C SER A 654 -0.70 10.96 -19.88
N LEU A 655 -1.99 10.66 -19.75
CA LEU A 655 -2.51 9.51 -18.99
C LEU A 655 -2.00 8.18 -19.54
N LEU A 656 -2.09 7.98 -20.88
CA LEU A 656 -1.63 6.76 -21.52
C LEU A 656 -0.15 6.49 -21.24
N LYS A 657 0.70 7.50 -21.38
CA LYS A 657 2.14 7.37 -21.12
C LYS A 657 2.46 7.21 -19.64
N ALA A 658 1.73 7.90 -18.74
CA ALA A 658 1.86 7.71 -17.29
C ALA A 658 1.48 6.28 -16.88
N GLN A 659 0.38 5.76 -17.39
CA GLN A 659 -0.08 4.40 -17.10
C GLN A 659 0.91 3.36 -17.62
N THR A 660 1.42 3.53 -18.85
CA THR A 660 2.45 2.66 -19.42
C THR A 660 3.72 2.67 -18.58
N ALA A 661 4.21 3.85 -18.17
CA ALA A 661 5.38 3.96 -17.31
C ALA A 661 5.18 3.23 -15.98
N TYR A 662 4.02 3.43 -15.33
CA TYR A 662 3.69 2.80 -14.05
C TYR A 662 3.56 1.27 -14.17
N GLN A 663 2.95 0.77 -15.25
CA GLN A 663 2.82 -0.67 -15.50
C GLN A 663 4.16 -1.35 -15.78
N LYS A 664 5.08 -0.66 -16.48
CA LYS A 664 6.42 -1.19 -16.79
C LYS A 664 7.34 -1.20 -15.56
N ASP A 665 7.31 -0.14 -14.74
CA ASP A 665 8.06 -0.05 -13.48
C ASP A 665 7.36 0.87 -12.47
N GLU A 666 6.63 0.28 -11.55
CA GLU A 666 5.97 1.02 -10.46
C GLU A 666 6.97 1.63 -9.46
N PHE A 667 8.24 1.18 -9.45
CA PHE A 667 9.31 1.63 -8.53
C PHE A 667 10.25 2.67 -9.12
N LEU A 668 9.91 3.28 -10.25
CA LEU A 668 10.69 4.41 -10.79
C LEU A 668 10.92 5.48 -9.72
N THR A 669 12.08 6.12 -9.77
CA THR A 669 12.46 7.22 -8.84
C THR A 669 11.41 8.33 -8.77
N ASN A 670 10.70 8.58 -9.87
CA ASN A 670 9.65 9.60 -9.99
C ASN A 670 8.22 9.02 -9.95
N SER A 671 8.03 7.81 -9.43
CA SER A 671 6.71 7.17 -9.38
C SER A 671 5.65 7.99 -8.62
N ALA A 672 6.04 8.76 -7.61
CA ALA A 672 5.13 9.70 -6.95
C ALA A 672 4.60 10.78 -7.92
N ALA A 673 5.45 11.30 -8.81
CA ALA A 673 5.03 12.28 -9.84
C ALA A 673 4.14 11.61 -10.90
N ILE A 674 4.41 10.36 -11.27
CA ILE A 674 3.59 9.59 -12.20
C ILE A 674 2.20 9.37 -11.60
N LEU A 675 2.10 8.91 -10.34
CA LEU A 675 0.82 8.72 -9.64
C LEU A 675 0.04 10.03 -9.49
N SER A 676 0.73 11.15 -9.17
CA SER A 676 0.08 12.47 -9.14
C SER A 676 -0.49 12.86 -10.50
N ARG A 677 0.21 12.54 -11.59
CA ARG A 677 -0.25 12.83 -12.96
C ARG A 677 -1.42 11.94 -13.36
N LEU A 678 -1.40 10.66 -12.99
CA LEU A 678 -2.53 9.75 -13.16
C LEU A 678 -3.75 10.26 -12.41
N PHE A 679 -3.57 10.77 -11.19
CA PHE A 679 -4.63 11.40 -10.42
C PHE A 679 -5.20 12.64 -11.13
N PHE A 680 -4.36 13.65 -11.43
CA PHE A 680 -4.84 14.90 -12.01
C PHE A 680 -5.43 14.69 -13.40
N GLY A 681 -4.80 13.90 -14.25
CA GLY A 681 -5.34 13.61 -15.58
C GLY A 681 -6.71 12.92 -15.54
N SER A 682 -6.91 11.96 -14.64
CA SER A 682 -8.20 11.32 -14.43
C SER A 682 -9.22 12.29 -13.81
N TYR A 683 -8.80 13.13 -12.88
CA TYR A 683 -9.63 14.15 -12.25
C TYR A 683 -10.10 15.22 -13.25
N ASP A 684 -9.18 15.73 -14.06
CA ASP A 684 -9.48 16.75 -15.07
C ASP A 684 -10.41 16.24 -16.17
N THR A 685 -10.32 14.95 -16.51
CA THR A 685 -11.20 14.27 -17.50
C THR A 685 -12.48 13.69 -16.90
N ARG A 686 -12.83 13.98 -15.65
CA ARG A 686 -14.01 13.49 -14.92
C ARG A 686 -14.02 11.97 -14.65
N ALA A 687 -12.91 11.26 -14.84
CA ALA A 687 -12.76 9.86 -14.46
C ALA A 687 -12.51 9.74 -12.94
N PHE A 688 -13.51 10.15 -12.13
CA PHE A 688 -13.34 10.31 -10.68
C PHE A 688 -13.07 8.99 -9.95
N ALA A 689 -13.56 7.86 -10.47
CA ALA A 689 -13.26 6.53 -9.93
C ALA A 689 -11.75 6.22 -10.06
N ASP A 690 -11.17 6.49 -11.24
CA ASP A 690 -9.73 6.32 -11.47
C ASP A 690 -8.92 7.34 -10.67
N ALA A 691 -9.37 8.58 -10.58
CA ALA A 691 -8.71 9.60 -9.74
C ALA A 691 -8.65 9.15 -8.27
N LYS A 692 -9.75 8.62 -7.72
CA LYS A 692 -9.80 8.06 -6.36
C LYS A 692 -8.82 6.90 -6.18
N LYS A 693 -8.76 5.98 -7.15
CA LYS A 693 -7.83 4.85 -7.17
C LYS A 693 -6.37 5.33 -7.13
N TRP A 694 -5.98 6.27 -7.99
CA TRP A 694 -4.60 6.76 -8.06
C TRP A 694 -4.21 7.62 -6.85
N CYS A 695 -5.16 8.38 -6.28
CA CYS A 695 -4.95 9.11 -5.02
C CYS A 695 -4.69 8.14 -3.86
N ALA A 696 -5.50 7.08 -3.73
CA ALA A 696 -5.34 6.06 -2.69
C ALA A 696 -4.01 5.32 -2.83
N GLU A 697 -3.64 4.89 -4.04
CA GLU A 697 -2.36 4.23 -4.31
C GLU A 697 -1.17 5.16 -4.00
N GLY A 698 -1.25 6.43 -4.39
CA GLY A 698 -0.23 7.43 -4.08
C GLY A 698 -0.08 7.66 -2.57
N PHE A 699 -1.19 7.78 -1.86
CA PHE A 699 -1.17 7.94 -0.41
C PHE A 699 -0.63 6.71 0.31
N ARG A 700 -1.01 5.51 -0.13
CA ARG A 700 -0.50 4.24 0.42
C ARG A 700 1.02 4.13 0.29
N ARG A 701 1.57 4.49 -0.87
CA ARG A 701 3.02 4.35 -1.16
C ARG A 701 3.85 5.52 -0.64
N PHE A 702 3.30 6.71 -0.61
CA PHE A 702 3.98 7.94 -0.26
C PHE A 702 3.20 8.76 0.77
N PRO A 703 2.96 8.22 1.99
CA PRO A 703 2.06 8.84 2.98
C PRO A 703 2.54 10.21 3.49
N LEU A 704 3.83 10.52 3.34
CA LEU A 704 4.44 11.80 3.71
C LEU A 704 4.53 12.79 2.52
N ASN A 705 4.06 12.42 1.34
CA ASN A 705 4.04 13.33 0.20
C ASN A 705 2.75 14.15 0.22
N PHE A 706 2.87 15.46 0.41
CA PHE A 706 1.74 16.39 0.54
C PHE A 706 0.79 16.36 -0.67
N ASN A 707 1.27 16.01 -1.87
CA ASN A 707 0.43 15.92 -3.07
C ASN A 707 -0.69 14.89 -2.91
N PHE A 708 -0.44 13.80 -2.17
CA PHE A 708 -1.46 12.77 -1.94
C PHE A 708 -2.39 13.11 -0.77
N THR A 709 -2.04 14.06 0.09
CA THR A 709 -2.99 14.71 0.99
C THR A 709 -3.83 15.74 0.23
N MET A 710 -3.23 16.50 -0.68
CA MET A 710 -3.90 17.48 -1.53
C MET A 710 -4.92 16.80 -2.47
N CYS A 711 -4.62 15.62 -3.05
CA CYS A 711 -5.58 14.90 -3.89
C CYS A 711 -6.85 14.49 -3.12
N GLN A 712 -6.72 14.15 -1.83
CA GLN A 712 -7.89 13.85 -0.99
C GLN A 712 -8.79 15.08 -0.79
N LEU A 713 -8.21 16.29 -0.71
CA LEU A 713 -8.98 17.54 -0.71
C LEU A 713 -9.72 17.75 -2.03
N TRP A 714 -9.02 17.59 -3.16
CA TRP A 714 -9.62 17.73 -4.47
C TRP A 714 -10.80 16.79 -4.69
N LEU A 715 -10.71 15.54 -4.20
CA LEU A 715 -11.77 14.53 -4.31
C LEU A 715 -13.06 14.88 -3.56
N GLN A 716 -13.08 15.91 -2.72
CA GLN A 716 -14.32 16.39 -2.08
C GLN A 716 -15.08 17.43 -2.93
N LEU A 717 -14.53 17.86 -4.07
CA LEU A 717 -15.18 18.85 -4.94
C LEU A 717 -16.11 18.26 -6.02
N PRO A 718 -15.96 17.04 -6.56
CA PRO A 718 -16.90 16.47 -7.53
C PRO A 718 -18.33 16.37 -7.02
N GLY A 719 -19.31 16.52 -7.94
CA GLY A 719 -20.74 16.61 -7.61
C GLY A 719 -21.34 15.35 -6.96
N ASP A 720 -20.73 14.19 -7.21
CA ASP A 720 -21.12 12.88 -6.70
C ASP A 720 -20.64 12.58 -5.27
N VAL A 721 -19.79 13.46 -4.71
CA VAL A 721 -19.25 13.30 -3.35
C VAL A 721 -19.94 14.26 -2.40
N VAL A 722 -20.37 13.74 -1.22
CA VAL A 722 -20.86 14.58 -0.12
C VAL A 722 -19.67 15.28 0.54
N PRO A 723 -19.60 16.62 0.50
CA PRO A 723 -18.46 17.35 1.04
C PRO A 723 -18.47 17.35 2.57
N ASP A 724 -17.30 17.14 3.21
CA ASP A 724 -17.12 17.23 4.65
C ASP A 724 -16.12 18.33 5.04
N PRO A 725 -16.61 19.51 5.48
CA PRO A 725 -15.75 20.62 5.88
C PRO A 725 -14.78 20.29 7.03
N LYS A 726 -15.15 19.39 7.94
CA LYS A 726 -14.29 19.01 9.07
C LYS A 726 -13.08 18.20 8.60
N VAL A 727 -13.32 17.20 7.76
CA VAL A 727 -12.26 16.40 7.13
C VAL A 727 -11.38 17.30 6.24
N ALA A 728 -11.97 18.24 5.51
CA ALA A 728 -11.23 19.17 4.66
C ALA A 728 -10.24 20.03 5.47
N TRP A 729 -10.64 20.56 6.63
CA TRP A 729 -9.72 21.31 7.51
C TRP A 729 -8.59 20.43 8.07
N GLN A 730 -8.86 19.18 8.42
CA GLN A 730 -7.82 18.23 8.88
C GLN A 730 -6.79 17.97 7.77
N LEU A 731 -7.26 17.75 6.54
CA LEU A 731 -6.38 17.56 5.39
C LEU A 731 -5.55 18.81 5.10
N ALA A 732 -6.13 20.00 5.18
CA ALA A 732 -5.40 21.26 4.99
C ALA A 732 -4.29 21.44 6.05
N GLY A 733 -4.56 21.15 7.32
CA GLY A 733 -3.54 21.16 8.38
C GLY A 733 -2.41 20.14 8.12
N ARG A 734 -2.73 18.98 7.54
CA ARG A 734 -1.73 18.00 7.13
C ARG A 734 -0.90 18.49 5.94
N VAL A 735 -1.49 19.19 4.97
CA VAL A 735 -0.73 19.84 3.88
C VAL A 735 0.25 20.87 4.46
N ASP A 736 -0.17 21.68 5.42
CA ASP A 736 0.69 22.68 6.09
C ASP A 736 1.93 22.03 6.72
N SER A 737 1.78 20.85 7.34
CA SER A 737 2.89 20.15 7.98
C SER A 737 3.82 19.45 6.99
N LEU A 738 3.30 18.91 5.88
CA LEU A 738 4.04 18.10 4.92
C LEU A 738 4.63 18.91 3.76
N ALA A 739 4.10 20.09 3.46
CA ALA A 739 4.56 20.89 2.34
C ALA A 739 6.02 21.37 2.54
N PRO A 740 6.87 21.31 1.48
CA PRO A 740 8.24 21.77 1.55
C PRO A 740 8.33 23.24 1.97
N ALA A 741 9.32 23.58 2.79
CA ALA A 741 9.46 24.93 3.37
C ALA A 741 9.40 26.06 2.29
N VAL A 742 10.00 25.83 1.12
CA VAL A 742 10.04 26.79 0.01
C VAL A 742 8.65 27.07 -0.61
N THR A 743 7.76 26.08 -0.64
CA THR A 743 6.43 26.19 -1.25
C THR A 743 5.30 26.19 -0.23
N ARG A 744 5.62 26.04 1.06
CA ARG A 744 4.63 25.86 2.14
C ARG A 744 3.58 26.96 2.16
N ALA A 745 4.00 28.23 2.10
CA ALA A 745 3.08 29.37 2.12
C ALA A 745 2.04 29.28 1.00
N TYR A 746 2.48 29.02 -0.24
CA TYR A 746 1.59 28.83 -1.39
C TYR A 746 0.68 27.61 -1.23
N GLN A 747 1.22 26.45 -0.83
CA GLN A 747 0.45 25.21 -0.70
C GLN A 747 -0.59 25.30 0.42
N SER A 748 -0.26 25.98 1.52
CA SER A 748 -1.19 26.27 2.63
C SER A 748 -2.36 27.14 2.18
N LEU A 749 -2.10 28.21 1.45
CA LEU A 749 -3.15 29.09 0.90
C LEU A 749 -4.03 28.33 -0.09
N LYS A 750 -3.43 27.53 -0.98
CA LYS A 750 -4.14 26.68 -1.95
C LYS A 750 -5.05 25.68 -1.25
N ALA A 751 -4.55 24.97 -0.24
CA ALA A 751 -5.35 24.00 0.53
C ALA A 751 -6.54 24.67 1.22
N ARG A 752 -6.34 25.80 1.89
CA ARG A 752 -7.42 26.57 2.53
C ARG A 752 -8.45 27.09 1.52
N MET A 753 -8.01 27.48 0.34
CA MET A 753 -8.90 27.89 -0.74
C MET A 753 -9.83 26.75 -1.19
N ILE A 754 -9.28 25.54 -1.34
CA ILE A 754 -10.08 24.34 -1.63
C ILE A 754 -11.06 24.06 -0.50
N VAL A 755 -10.65 24.21 0.77
CA VAL A 755 -11.55 24.08 1.93
C VAL A 755 -12.70 25.09 1.83
N GLY A 756 -12.44 26.34 1.43
CA GLY A 756 -13.49 27.32 1.18
C GLY A 756 -14.53 26.85 0.16
N GLY A 757 -14.07 26.26 -0.95
CA GLY A 757 -14.95 25.65 -1.96
C GLY A 757 -15.77 24.48 -1.40
N ILE A 758 -15.14 23.60 -0.61
CA ILE A 758 -15.80 22.46 0.04
C ILE A 758 -16.88 22.94 1.02
N ILE A 759 -16.60 23.97 1.85
CA ILE A 759 -17.57 24.58 2.76
C ILE A 759 -18.74 25.15 1.95
N GLY A 760 -18.46 25.87 0.85
CA GLY A 760 -19.51 26.43 -0.02
C GLY A 760 -20.39 25.35 -0.63
N ARG A 761 -19.83 24.27 -1.13
CA ARG A 761 -20.60 23.12 -1.61
C ARG A 761 -21.43 22.47 -0.51
N TYR A 762 -20.85 22.26 0.67
CA TYR A 762 -21.59 21.74 1.82
C TYR A 762 -22.78 22.65 2.17
N ALA A 763 -22.58 23.98 2.21
CA ALA A 763 -23.64 24.91 2.46
C ALA A 763 -24.83 24.75 1.49
N ARG A 764 -24.55 24.45 0.22
CA ARG A 764 -25.61 24.21 -0.79
C ARG A 764 -26.37 22.90 -0.60
N THR A 765 -25.91 21.99 0.22
CA THR A 765 -26.66 20.79 0.61
C THR A 765 -27.63 21.05 1.76
N LEU A 766 -27.48 22.18 2.47
CA LEU A 766 -28.34 22.57 3.58
C LEU A 766 -29.66 23.17 3.07
N PRO A 767 -30.76 23.05 3.82
CA PRO A 767 -32.01 23.77 3.53
C PRO A 767 -31.79 25.28 3.48
N SER A 768 -32.52 25.97 2.58
CA SER A 768 -32.43 27.43 2.46
C SER A 768 -32.84 28.11 3.79
N GLY A 769 -31.97 28.99 4.30
CA GLY A 769 -32.18 29.69 5.56
C GLY A 769 -30.91 30.29 6.16
N ALA A 770 -31.03 30.75 7.40
CA ALA A 770 -29.95 31.44 8.11
C ALA A 770 -28.68 30.57 8.23
N GLN A 771 -28.82 29.27 8.44
CA GLN A 771 -27.69 28.36 8.57
C GLN A 771 -26.92 28.21 7.25
N GLN A 772 -27.62 28.08 6.12
CA GLN A 772 -27.01 28.03 4.78
C GLN A 772 -26.27 29.34 4.49
N THR A 773 -26.90 30.48 4.74
CA THR A 773 -26.29 31.79 4.52
C THR A 773 -25.02 31.98 5.36
N ALA A 774 -25.09 31.68 6.66
CA ALA A 774 -23.93 31.77 7.55
C ALA A 774 -22.76 30.89 7.10
N MET A 775 -23.06 29.69 6.57
CA MET A 775 -22.04 28.79 6.06
C MET A 775 -21.42 29.31 4.74
N LEU A 776 -22.22 29.86 3.82
CA LEU A 776 -21.71 30.51 2.58
C LEU A 776 -20.83 31.71 2.91
N ASP A 777 -21.23 32.56 3.89
CA ASP A 777 -20.40 33.67 4.33
C ASP A 777 -19.09 33.21 4.98
N SER A 778 -19.13 32.10 5.71
CA SER A 778 -17.91 31.47 6.22
C SER A 778 -16.98 31.01 5.09
N ALA A 779 -17.51 30.38 4.05
CA ALA A 779 -16.76 29.99 2.86
C ALA A 779 -16.10 31.19 2.17
N ARG A 780 -16.86 32.29 1.94
CA ARG A 780 -16.34 33.52 1.35
C ARG A 780 -15.17 34.08 2.16
N ARG A 781 -15.31 34.20 3.49
CA ARG A 781 -14.22 34.63 4.39
C ARG A 781 -12.96 33.78 4.28
N VAL A 782 -13.13 32.44 4.15
CA VAL A 782 -11.99 31.52 3.95
C VAL A 782 -11.30 31.83 2.62
N LEU A 783 -12.06 32.00 1.53
CA LEU A 783 -11.51 32.31 0.19
C LEU A 783 -10.78 33.67 0.18
N GLU A 784 -11.32 34.68 0.87
CA GLU A 784 -10.71 36.00 0.98
C GLU A 784 -9.39 35.98 1.74
N ARG A 785 -9.32 35.22 2.84
CA ARG A 785 -8.11 35.07 3.67
C ARG A 785 -7.05 34.18 3.04
N SER A 786 -7.39 33.46 1.98
CA SER A 786 -6.50 32.54 1.29
C SER A 786 -5.83 33.12 0.05
N GLN A 787 -5.89 34.44 -0.13
CA GLN A 787 -5.18 35.14 -1.21
C GLN A 787 -3.69 35.26 -0.88
N GLY A 788 -2.83 34.99 -1.84
CA GLY A 788 -1.40 35.26 -1.75
C GLY A 788 -1.03 36.61 -2.34
N ASP A 789 -0.01 37.25 -1.81
CA ASP A 789 0.63 38.36 -2.48
C ASP A 789 1.53 37.88 -3.63
N ARG A 790 2.10 38.80 -4.42
CA ARG A 790 2.97 38.45 -5.55
C ARG A 790 4.28 37.75 -5.15
N SER A 791 4.69 37.81 -3.91
CA SER A 791 5.88 37.12 -3.42
C SER A 791 5.61 35.63 -3.22
N VAL A 792 4.37 35.27 -2.84
CA VAL A 792 3.92 33.91 -2.63
C VAL A 792 3.32 33.31 -3.91
N ASP A 793 2.58 34.11 -4.70
CA ASP A 793 1.89 33.67 -5.93
C ASP A 793 2.20 34.64 -7.09
N PRO A 794 3.42 34.57 -7.66
CA PRO A 794 3.82 35.45 -8.76
C PRO A 794 2.95 35.32 -10.01
N ALA A 795 2.41 34.13 -10.26
CA ALA A 795 1.56 33.85 -11.42
C ALA A 795 0.07 34.12 -11.18
N GLN A 796 -0.30 34.52 -9.96
CA GLN A 796 -1.69 34.75 -9.55
C GLN A 796 -2.61 33.53 -9.73
N GLU A 797 -2.06 32.32 -9.64
CA GLU A 797 -2.81 31.06 -9.80
C GLU A 797 -3.91 30.91 -8.75
N LEU A 798 -3.69 31.41 -7.51
CA LEU A 798 -4.69 31.41 -6.45
C LEU A 798 -5.94 32.19 -6.83
N ALA A 799 -5.83 33.24 -7.63
CA ALA A 799 -6.99 33.98 -8.14
C ALA A 799 -7.85 33.11 -9.07
N GLY A 800 -7.22 32.30 -9.93
CA GLY A 800 -7.90 31.31 -10.75
C GLY A 800 -8.64 30.27 -9.92
N TYR A 801 -7.99 29.67 -8.91
CA TYR A 801 -8.64 28.72 -7.99
C TYR A 801 -9.79 29.38 -7.21
N ARG A 802 -9.62 30.60 -6.72
CA ARG A 802 -10.69 31.34 -6.03
C ARG A 802 -11.91 31.52 -6.92
N ALA A 803 -11.71 31.89 -8.19
CA ALA A 803 -12.80 32.04 -9.15
C ALA A 803 -13.58 30.72 -9.33
N VAL A 804 -12.87 29.58 -9.46
CA VAL A 804 -13.49 28.26 -9.55
C VAL A 804 -14.30 27.95 -8.28
N MET A 805 -13.76 28.23 -7.09
CA MET A 805 -14.47 27.96 -5.84
C MET A 805 -15.73 28.82 -5.69
N LEU A 806 -15.69 30.10 -6.12
CA LEU A 806 -16.87 30.98 -6.15
C LEU A 806 -17.93 30.46 -7.14
N ALA A 807 -17.53 29.95 -8.32
CA ALA A 807 -18.46 29.32 -9.25
C ALA A 807 -19.16 28.10 -8.61
N GLN A 808 -18.43 27.27 -7.89
CA GLN A 808 -18.99 26.12 -7.15
C GLN A 808 -19.98 26.53 -6.05
N MET A 809 -19.83 27.72 -5.49
CA MET A 809 -20.74 28.32 -4.48
C MET A 809 -21.98 29.00 -5.10
N GLY A 810 -21.96 29.25 -6.42
CA GLY A 810 -22.99 29.97 -7.14
C GLY A 810 -22.75 31.48 -7.22
N ASP A 811 -21.60 32.00 -6.79
CA ASP A 811 -21.19 33.42 -6.89
C ASP A 811 -20.63 33.69 -8.28
N ILE A 812 -21.49 33.58 -9.31
CA ILE A 812 -21.13 33.54 -10.74
C ILE A 812 -20.47 34.83 -11.20
N ASP A 813 -21.03 36.02 -10.87
CA ASP A 813 -20.53 37.31 -11.33
C ASP A 813 -19.11 37.58 -10.78
N GLN A 814 -18.87 37.29 -9.52
CA GLN A 814 -17.54 37.43 -8.91
C GLN A 814 -16.53 36.45 -9.52
N SER A 815 -16.96 35.24 -9.80
CA SER A 815 -16.13 34.23 -10.46
C SER A 815 -15.68 34.71 -11.84
N ILE A 816 -16.61 35.22 -12.69
CA ILE A 816 -16.30 35.71 -14.04
C ILE A 816 -15.38 36.94 -13.99
N ALA A 817 -15.61 37.89 -13.07
CA ALA A 817 -14.76 39.04 -12.90
C ALA A 817 -13.31 38.67 -12.56
N LEU A 818 -13.13 37.71 -11.65
CA LEU A 818 -11.81 37.18 -11.30
C LEU A 818 -11.15 36.45 -12.45
N LEU A 819 -11.89 35.60 -13.20
CA LEU A 819 -11.36 34.89 -14.38
C LEU A 819 -10.93 35.87 -15.46
N THR A 820 -11.64 36.96 -15.66
CA THR A 820 -11.26 37.99 -16.62
C THR A 820 -9.89 38.59 -16.27
N SER A 821 -9.69 38.96 -15.00
CA SER A 821 -8.41 39.48 -14.52
C SER A 821 -7.29 38.43 -14.55
N TYR A 822 -7.62 37.19 -14.19
CA TYR A 822 -6.68 36.08 -14.22
C TYR A 822 -6.16 35.76 -15.62
N VAL A 823 -7.05 35.68 -16.61
CA VAL A 823 -6.69 35.41 -18.04
C VAL A 823 -5.89 36.59 -18.61
N ALA A 824 -6.16 37.82 -18.22
CA ALA A 824 -5.36 38.97 -18.61
C ALA A 824 -3.90 38.88 -18.13
N ALA A 825 -3.69 38.34 -16.93
CA ALA A 825 -2.37 38.11 -16.35
C ALA A 825 -1.72 36.80 -16.87
N ASN A 826 -2.50 35.85 -17.37
CA ASN A 826 -2.08 34.53 -17.83
C ASN A 826 -2.64 34.23 -19.24
N PRO A 827 -2.09 34.83 -20.27
CA PRO A 827 -2.65 34.74 -21.64
C PRO A 827 -2.63 33.34 -22.23
N ASP A 828 -1.74 32.46 -21.74
CA ASP A 828 -1.64 31.06 -22.17
C ASP A 828 -2.62 30.13 -21.43
N HIS A 829 -3.46 30.70 -20.54
CA HIS A 829 -4.45 29.89 -19.82
C HIS A 829 -5.52 29.36 -20.78
N THR A 830 -5.90 28.09 -20.62
CA THR A 830 -7.04 27.49 -21.34
C THR A 830 -8.09 26.97 -20.36
N PHE A 831 -9.35 27.12 -20.72
CA PHE A 831 -10.49 26.56 -20.01
C PHE A 831 -10.84 25.14 -20.51
N ARG A 832 -10.05 24.57 -21.44
CA ARG A 832 -10.32 23.29 -22.08
C ARG A 832 -9.29 22.23 -21.69
N VAL A 833 -9.77 21.01 -21.60
CA VAL A 833 -8.97 19.80 -21.41
C VAL A 833 -9.42 18.77 -22.44
N GLY A 834 -8.49 18.29 -23.27
CA GLY A 834 -8.82 17.34 -24.34
C GLY A 834 -9.90 17.85 -25.31
N GLY A 835 -9.91 19.18 -25.59
CA GLY A 835 -10.89 19.81 -26.47
C GLY A 835 -12.22 20.21 -25.78
N ASN A 836 -12.55 19.62 -24.64
CA ASN A 836 -13.77 19.92 -23.87
C ASN A 836 -13.52 20.98 -22.82
N VAL A 837 -14.58 21.75 -22.47
CA VAL A 837 -14.49 22.68 -21.35
C VAL A 837 -14.25 21.89 -20.05
N HIS A 838 -13.27 22.31 -19.24
CA HIS A 838 -12.99 21.66 -17.98
C HIS A 838 -14.21 21.76 -17.05
N TRP A 839 -14.56 20.68 -16.38
CA TRP A 839 -15.76 20.58 -15.55
C TRP A 839 -15.84 21.58 -14.40
N TRP A 840 -14.72 22.18 -14.01
CA TRP A 840 -14.72 23.28 -13.04
C TRP A 840 -15.55 24.47 -13.45
N TYR A 841 -15.75 24.64 -14.76
CA TYR A 841 -16.46 25.77 -15.36
C TYR A 841 -17.88 25.43 -15.82
N ASP A 842 -18.41 24.21 -15.48
CA ASP A 842 -19.76 23.78 -15.88
C ASP A 842 -20.84 24.80 -15.50
N GLY A 843 -20.76 25.40 -14.30
CA GLY A 843 -21.67 26.47 -13.87
C GLY A 843 -21.56 27.78 -14.64
N LEU A 844 -20.48 27.97 -15.43
CA LEU A 844 -20.20 29.20 -16.16
C LEU A 844 -20.44 29.10 -17.67
N VAL A 845 -20.47 27.89 -18.24
CA VAL A 845 -20.53 27.68 -19.72
C VAL A 845 -21.73 28.37 -20.38
N ASN A 846 -22.85 28.41 -19.70
CA ASN A 846 -24.09 29.03 -20.20
C ASN A 846 -24.19 30.53 -19.90
N GLN A 847 -23.23 31.10 -19.18
CA GLN A 847 -23.22 32.52 -18.84
C GLN A 847 -22.74 33.35 -20.03
N ARG A 848 -23.54 34.37 -20.42
CA ARG A 848 -23.22 35.26 -21.56
C ARG A 848 -21.86 35.95 -21.37
N ALA A 849 -21.52 36.35 -20.15
CA ALA A 849 -20.26 37.04 -19.82
C ALA A 849 -19.03 36.12 -19.86
N PHE A 850 -19.19 34.77 -19.78
CA PHE A 850 -18.08 33.82 -19.84
C PHE A 850 -17.73 33.41 -21.28
N LYS A 851 -18.65 33.51 -22.24
CA LYS A 851 -18.41 33.09 -23.65
C LYS A 851 -17.20 33.78 -24.29
N PRO A 852 -17.00 35.11 -24.15
CA PRO A 852 -15.82 35.76 -24.71
C PRO A 852 -14.50 35.28 -24.12
N LEU A 853 -14.47 34.89 -22.83
CA LEU A 853 -13.28 34.33 -22.20
C LEU A 853 -12.97 32.94 -22.77
N LEU A 854 -14.00 32.10 -22.96
CA LEU A 854 -13.87 30.78 -23.53
C LEU A 854 -13.41 30.78 -24.99
N GLU A 855 -13.82 31.77 -25.78
CA GLU A 855 -13.42 31.96 -27.19
C GLU A 855 -11.99 32.49 -27.32
N ARG A 856 -11.56 33.34 -26.38
CA ARG A 856 -10.21 33.93 -26.37
C ARG A 856 -9.12 32.88 -26.08
N THR A 857 -9.46 31.78 -25.43
CA THR A 857 -8.54 30.74 -24.98
C THR A 857 -8.68 29.45 -25.81
N LYS A 858 -8.95 29.58 -27.12
CA LYS A 858 -9.03 28.44 -28.06
C LYS A 858 -7.71 27.79 -28.31
#